data_c63e6e02835993186f648caa68e9a170
#
_entry.id   c63e6e02835993186f648caa68e9a170
#
_cell.length_a   1.000
_cell.length_b   1.000
_cell.length_c   1.000
_cell.angle_alpha   90.00
_cell.angle_beta   90.00
_cell.angle_gamma   90.00
#
_symmetry.space_group_name_H-M   'P 1'
#
loop_
_entity.id
_entity.type
_entity.pdbx_description
1 polymer ?
#
loop_
_entity_poly.entity_id
_entity_poly.type
_entity_poly.pdbx_seq_one_letter_code
_entity_poly.pdbx_strand_id
1 'polypeptide(L)'
;MRATRRLATVLASLLIACFCRGETFRLLSKIDGSQSSPAGGCGDSWAPVISADGRYVLFASTANNLLLGSNNLPLPTTTLPVLNVFLRDRSSGATTLVSVNQTGAAGGNGNSIPVEISTNGQYALFESMASDLVNGDTNNASDIFVRDLANGITSLISVDTNGFPGNGRSRSSTMTPDGRVVAFVSGANNLVPGDTNQIDDVFVRDLGSNTTMVVSVGAVGRKDINTLGLAYSSSESPSLTPDGRLVVYSSTATNLVPAAVPTESEIYVRDLLTATNTRVSAYARTQFATTVMCYSPVISDDGRFVAYEGSRIPASGGIGPNYIFRYDMSNGQTKIVENNAVAVANPLIGTRTIDMSPDGRFIAYIAALFDVNGVIPATSCIRRWDANAIATILISGDISNKVPVGSACDFPKIDPTGRYVAFLAGPAILTSNSAVGSYHLYLRDTQTSTTRMLDTDTNGVGSPVSSLTVPRISADLRFVAFESADSALIPNDNNHDSDVFVKDLMTGSIELISMADPLFASTTPNGNSLSSGGSVSVDGHFIAFTSEADNLVANDTNGVRDVFVRDLANNSLALVSVATNGSVGNGPSSEPGMTPDGRFVVFCSLANNLTAGDANKVQDVFVRDFQNGMTTLVSVNSNGLAAGNGSSYSPSISQDGRFVLFLSGASNLTVGTFSGPENVFLRDLALGTNYALTSSGGSIASMTRDGRFVAFLAKIPGDVRSNLYVWNVAMASRSYTNPMAGISTATITPDGSKVVFWESNAAFLHVAGVVGNSDAVIGSNGGTNPVIRISANNSALTYVSIQGNAKQVYAYDLQSGTSVLISHPFNSSSGGSGVSDSPVISNNGRLVAYRSTATDLVTGGTDGLPNIFVYDRQTDVNTLASTSSSGNSSAPNRSLAPVFAPDGQTLFFSSWAGGFVENDFNHSSDVFALSLPYVLIAMESSGGATRLWWPWDSSKDFKVQYKDNLEDPTWQSLNAPITNNGLKAFYVDETSTGKNQRFYRVITF
;
A
#
# COMPACT_ATOMS: atom_id res chain seq x y z
N MET A 1 -60.04 -5.62 -33.77
CA MET A 1 -59.21 -4.51 -34.16
C MET A 1 -57.87 -4.73 -33.59
N ARG A 2 -56.94 -5.04 -34.45
CA ARG A 2 -55.59 -5.50 -34.07
C ARG A 2 -54.67 -4.31 -33.83
N ALA A 3 -54.10 -4.23 -32.62
CA ALA A 3 -53.01 -3.31 -32.33
C ALA A 3 -51.68 -4.08 -32.49
N THR A 4 -50.98 -3.75 -33.55
CA THR A 4 -49.62 -4.23 -33.85
C THR A 4 -48.61 -3.56 -32.89
N ARG A 5 -48.06 -4.32 -32.00
CA ARG A 5 -46.84 -3.93 -31.26
C ARG A 5 -45.66 -3.97 -32.24
N ARG A 6 -45.08 -2.82 -32.51
CA ARG A 6 -43.72 -2.72 -33.09
C ARG A 6 -42.71 -2.95 -31.97
N LEU A 7 -42.03 -4.09 -32.00
CA LEU A 7 -40.77 -4.32 -31.26
C LEU A 7 -39.71 -3.48 -31.99
N ALA A 8 -39.25 -2.40 -31.36
CA ALA A 8 -38.02 -1.75 -31.76
C ALA A 8 -36.86 -2.56 -31.18
N THR A 9 -36.24 -3.36 -32.02
CA THR A 9 -34.95 -4.00 -31.70
C THR A 9 -33.89 -2.91 -31.78
N VAL A 10 -33.42 -2.45 -30.63
CA VAL A 10 -32.22 -1.63 -30.54
C VAL A 10 -31.05 -2.59 -30.77
N LEU A 11 -30.47 -2.60 -31.94
CA LEU A 11 -29.17 -3.21 -32.19
C LEU A 11 -28.14 -2.32 -31.49
N ALA A 12 -27.62 -2.80 -30.40
CA ALA A 12 -26.41 -2.24 -29.77
C ALA A 12 -25.24 -2.45 -30.74
N SER A 13 -24.73 -1.36 -31.31
CA SER A 13 -23.50 -1.37 -32.09
C SER A 13 -22.35 -1.64 -31.14
N LEU A 14 -21.76 -2.82 -31.18
CA LEU A 14 -20.53 -3.15 -30.44
C LEU A 14 -19.36 -2.45 -31.14
N LEU A 15 -18.91 -1.32 -30.60
CA LEU A 15 -17.59 -0.79 -30.89
C LEU A 15 -16.60 -1.52 -30.02
N ILE A 16 -15.94 -2.54 -30.51
CA ILE A 16 -14.79 -3.17 -29.89
C ILE A 16 -13.56 -2.53 -30.54
N ALA A 17 -12.91 -1.60 -29.85
CA ALA A 17 -11.52 -1.25 -30.17
C ALA A 17 -10.69 -2.44 -29.72
N CYS A 18 -10.47 -3.38 -30.63
CA CYS A 18 -9.69 -4.57 -30.32
C CYS A 18 -8.22 -4.23 -30.63
N PHE A 19 -7.42 -4.18 -29.57
CA PHE A 19 -5.97 -4.33 -29.75
C PHE A 19 -5.72 -5.75 -30.26
N CYS A 20 -5.30 -5.88 -31.49
CA CYS A 20 -4.92 -7.17 -32.02
C CYS A 20 -3.61 -7.65 -31.39
N ARG A 21 -3.54 -8.92 -31.02
CA ARG A 21 -2.31 -9.63 -30.58
C ARG A 21 -1.13 -9.28 -31.49
N GLY A 22 -0.35 -8.36 -31.10
CA GLY A 22 0.85 -7.75 -31.66
C GLY A 22 1.37 -6.71 -30.69
N GLU A 23 0.54 -6.37 -29.70
CA GLU A 23 0.90 -5.50 -28.58
C GLU A 23 1.63 -6.35 -27.58
N THR A 24 2.92 -6.18 -27.52
CA THR A 24 3.72 -6.80 -26.49
C THR A 24 3.88 -5.81 -25.37
N PHE A 25 3.21 -6.06 -24.24
CA PHE A 25 3.67 -5.52 -22.99
C PHE A 25 5.05 -6.05 -22.70
N ARG A 26 5.95 -5.17 -22.30
CA ARG A 26 7.27 -5.55 -21.81
C ARG A 26 7.41 -5.07 -20.39
N LEU A 27 7.79 -5.98 -19.49
CA LEU A 27 8.22 -5.63 -18.15
C LEU A 27 9.60 -5.00 -18.24
N LEU A 28 9.74 -3.76 -17.83
CA LEU A 28 11.00 -2.99 -17.88
C LEU A 28 11.80 -3.16 -16.59
N SER A 29 11.12 -3.25 -15.44
CA SER A 29 11.69 -3.51 -14.12
C SER A 29 12.01 -5.00 -13.89
N LYS A 30 12.36 -5.74 -14.94
CA LYS A 30 12.74 -7.16 -14.83
C LYS A 30 14.12 -7.31 -14.21
N ILE A 31 14.26 -8.26 -13.28
CA ILE A 31 15.53 -8.59 -12.62
C ILE A 31 16.59 -9.09 -13.64
N ASP A 32 17.85 -8.92 -13.29
CA ASP A 32 18.96 -9.54 -14.01
C ASP A 32 18.90 -11.06 -13.84
N GLY A 33 19.12 -11.81 -14.92
CA GLY A 33 19.06 -13.28 -14.90
C GLY A 33 20.14 -13.97 -14.05
N SER A 34 21.09 -13.21 -13.50
CA SER A 34 22.11 -13.71 -12.54
C SER A 34 21.63 -13.62 -11.08
N GLN A 35 20.53 -12.94 -10.80
CA GLN A 35 19.99 -12.78 -9.47
C GLN A 35 19.09 -13.95 -9.08
N SER A 36 19.14 -14.36 -7.81
CA SER A 36 18.24 -15.35 -7.24
C SER A 36 16.91 -14.70 -6.83
N SER A 37 15.82 -15.47 -6.86
CA SER A 37 14.53 -15.04 -6.28
C SER A 37 14.69 -14.84 -4.78
N PRO A 38 13.97 -13.85 -4.18
CA PRO A 38 13.91 -13.70 -2.73
C PRO A 38 13.43 -14.96 -2.02
N ALA A 39 13.92 -15.20 -0.80
CA ALA A 39 13.48 -16.33 0.01
C ALA A 39 12.08 -16.10 0.58
N GLY A 40 11.71 -14.86 0.90
CA GLY A 40 10.39 -14.47 1.39
C GLY A 40 9.31 -14.52 0.31
N GLY A 41 8.04 -14.50 0.74
CA GLY A 41 6.88 -14.35 -0.15
C GLY A 41 6.83 -12.96 -0.78
N CYS A 42 6.12 -12.81 -1.91
CA CYS A 42 5.94 -11.49 -2.51
C CYS A 42 4.73 -10.77 -1.90
N GLY A 43 4.82 -10.41 -0.64
CA GLY A 43 3.83 -9.64 0.09
C GLY A 43 3.94 -9.81 1.59
N ASP A 44 3.42 -8.83 2.31
CA ASP A 44 3.48 -8.75 3.77
C ASP A 44 2.86 -9.97 4.45
N SER A 45 3.54 -10.45 5.50
CA SER A 45 3.11 -11.55 6.35
C SER A 45 3.08 -11.15 7.82
N TRP A 46 1.95 -11.43 8.51
CA TRP A 46 1.67 -10.90 9.85
C TRP A 46 1.01 -11.91 10.79
N ALA A 47 0.84 -11.48 12.05
CA ALA A 47 0.02 -12.13 13.07
C ALA A 47 0.36 -13.62 13.27
N PRO A 48 1.62 -13.97 13.56
CA PRO A 48 1.99 -15.36 13.76
C PRO A 48 1.29 -15.97 15.00
N VAL A 49 0.84 -17.23 14.87
CA VAL A 49 0.32 -18.06 15.95
C VAL A 49 1.04 -19.39 15.91
N ILE A 50 1.72 -19.74 16.99
CA ILE A 50 2.51 -20.99 17.07
C ILE A 50 1.80 -22.03 17.93
N SER A 51 1.83 -23.32 17.51
CA SER A 51 1.30 -24.42 18.30
C SER A 51 2.10 -24.66 19.59
N ALA A 52 1.49 -25.35 20.55
CA ALA A 52 2.09 -25.60 21.86
C ALA A 52 3.45 -26.33 21.78
N ASP A 53 3.62 -27.20 20.79
CA ASP A 53 4.86 -27.96 20.53
C ASP A 53 5.84 -27.21 19.60
N GLY A 54 5.48 -26.01 19.13
CA GLY A 54 6.28 -25.20 18.21
C GLY A 54 6.38 -25.74 16.79
N ARG A 55 5.62 -26.81 16.43
CA ARG A 55 5.67 -27.42 15.10
C ARG A 55 4.94 -26.62 14.06
N TYR A 56 3.74 -26.16 14.37
CA TYR A 56 2.86 -25.48 13.42
C TYR A 56 2.87 -23.98 13.67
N VAL A 57 2.93 -23.20 12.59
CA VAL A 57 2.80 -21.75 12.65
C VAL A 57 1.72 -21.32 11.67
N LEU A 58 0.64 -20.73 12.19
CA LEU A 58 -0.35 -20.02 11.41
C LEU A 58 0.14 -18.58 11.24
N PHE A 59 -0.11 -17.99 10.08
CA PHE A 59 0.14 -16.56 9.81
C PHE A 59 -0.79 -16.05 8.73
N ALA A 60 -1.01 -14.74 8.70
CA ALA A 60 -1.71 -14.07 7.62
C ALA A 60 -0.71 -13.56 6.60
N SER A 61 -1.02 -13.66 5.31
CA SER A 61 -0.17 -13.10 4.26
C SER A 61 -0.98 -12.61 3.07
N THR A 62 -0.49 -11.53 2.43
CA THR A 62 -0.93 -11.09 1.11
C THR A 62 -0.17 -11.78 -0.03
N ALA A 63 0.93 -12.45 0.27
CA ALA A 63 1.74 -13.18 -0.71
C ALA A 63 0.96 -14.34 -1.33
N ASN A 64 1.00 -14.46 -2.65
CA ASN A 64 0.33 -15.54 -3.40
C ASN A 64 1.28 -16.66 -3.84
N ASN A 65 2.59 -16.49 -3.66
CA ASN A 65 3.63 -17.42 -4.06
C ASN A 65 4.19 -18.29 -2.91
N LEU A 66 3.54 -18.28 -1.74
CA LEU A 66 3.87 -19.17 -0.62
C LEU A 66 3.46 -20.62 -0.91
N LEU A 67 2.52 -20.82 -1.84
CA LEU A 67 2.03 -22.09 -2.30
C LEU A 67 1.66 -21.99 -3.78
N LEU A 68 2.04 -23.00 -4.58
CA LEU A 68 1.68 -23.07 -5.99
C LEU A 68 0.40 -23.90 -6.21
N GLY A 69 -0.39 -23.48 -7.18
CA GLY A 69 -1.53 -24.23 -7.68
C GLY A 69 -1.10 -25.48 -8.46
N SER A 70 -2.07 -26.30 -8.88
CA SER A 70 -1.83 -27.52 -9.67
C SER A 70 -1.19 -27.30 -11.03
N ASN A 71 -1.15 -26.05 -11.50
CA ASN A 71 -0.49 -25.60 -12.74
C ASN A 71 0.94 -25.08 -12.51
N ASN A 72 1.48 -25.24 -11.32
CA ASN A 72 2.77 -24.67 -10.86
C ASN A 72 2.86 -23.13 -10.96
N LEU A 73 1.75 -22.44 -10.93
CA LEU A 73 1.67 -20.99 -10.84
C LEU A 73 1.22 -20.56 -9.44
N PRO A 74 1.54 -19.35 -9.00
CA PRO A 74 1.02 -18.77 -7.78
C PRO A 74 -0.49 -18.83 -7.71
N LEU A 75 -1.04 -18.84 -6.49
CA LEU A 75 -2.49 -18.87 -6.29
C LEU A 75 -3.16 -17.65 -6.94
N PRO A 76 -4.33 -17.81 -7.56
CA PRO A 76 -5.09 -16.69 -8.09
C PRO A 76 -5.34 -15.63 -7.03
N THR A 77 -5.12 -14.37 -7.36
CA THR A 77 -5.40 -13.23 -6.48
C THR A 77 -6.70 -12.55 -6.87
N THR A 78 -7.31 -11.89 -5.91
CA THR A 78 -8.38 -10.90 -6.14
C THR A 78 -7.79 -9.61 -6.73
N THR A 79 -8.65 -8.70 -7.22
CA THR A 79 -8.22 -7.40 -7.79
C THR A 79 -7.40 -6.53 -6.84
N LEU A 80 -7.57 -6.73 -5.53
CA LEU A 80 -6.73 -6.14 -4.48
C LEU A 80 -6.12 -7.28 -3.66
N PRO A 81 -4.86 -7.19 -3.24
CA PRO A 81 -4.28 -8.16 -2.33
C PRO A 81 -5.11 -8.26 -1.05
N VAL A 82 -5.50 -9.47 -0.68
CA VAL A 82 -6.21 -9.75 0.58
C VAL A 82 -5.36 -10.66 1.44
N LEU A 83 -5.43 -10.46 2.75
CA LEU A 83 -4.78 -11.34 3.72
C LEU A 83 -5.46 -12.70 3.69
N ASN A 84 -4.68 -13.73 3.44
CA ASN A 84 -5.08 -15.12 3.61
C ASN A 84 -4.34 -15.76 4.77
N VAL A 85 -4.95 -16.75 5.42
CA VAL A 85 -4.32 -17.49 6.50
C VAL A 85 -3.62 -18.72 5.92
N PHE A 86 -2.33 -18.85 6.25
CA PHE A 86 -1.48 -19.99 5.90
C PHE A 86 -1.03 -20.73 7.15
N LEU A 87 -0.71 -22.01 6.98
CA LEU A 87 -0.09 -22.87 7.98
C LEU A 87 1.26 -23.35 7.45
N ARG A 88 2.31 -23.17 8.24
CA ARG A 88 3.62 -23.79 8.03
C ARG A 88 3.80 -24.95 9.00
N ASP A 89 3.97 -26.16 8.49
CA ASP A 89 4.47 -27.30 9.27
C ASP A 89 6.01 -27.28 9.22
N ARG A 90 6.65 -26.85 10.27
CA ARG A 90 8.09 -26.72 10.37
C ARG A 90 8.84 -28.07 10.32
N SER A 91 8.17 -29.16 10.63
CA SER A 91 8.78 -30.51 10.60
C SER A 91 8.88 -31.07 9.18
N SER A 92 7.88 -30.80 8.33
CA SER A 92 7.86 -31.25 6.93
C SER A 92 8.34 -30.16 5.96
N GLY A 93 8.37 -28.90 6.39
CA GLY A 93 8.61 -27.75 5.54
C GLY A 93 7.44 -27.43 4.59
N ALA A 94 6.25 -27.99 4.82
CA ALA A 94 5.08 -27.75 3.98
C ALA A 94 4.32 -26.49 4.39
N THR A 95 3.90 -25.68 3.40
CA THR A 95 2.96 -24.59 3.58
C THR A 95 1.58 -25.02 3.08
N THR A 96 0.51 -24.67 3.79
CA THR A 96 -0.88 -25.00 3.43
C THR A 96 -1.75 -23.73 3.55
N LEU A 97 -2.62 -23.49 2.58
CA LEU A 97 -3.63 -22.44 2.66
C LEU A 97 -4.77 -22.88 3.59
N VAL A 98 -5.08 -22.09 4.61
CA VAL A 98 -6.12 -22.35 5.62
C VAL A 98 -7.44 -21.68 5.25
N SER A 99 -7.40 -20.39 4.86
CA SER A 99 -8.57 -19.61 4.41
C SER A 99 -8.94 -19.92 2.96
N VAL A 100 -9.07 -21.18 2.63
CA VAL A 100 -9.40 -21.69 1.30
C VAL A 100 -10.87 -21.41 0.97
N ASN A 101 -11.15 -20.89 -0.23
CA ASN A 101 -12.50 -20.68 -0.70
C ASN A 101 -13.23 -22.02 -0.96
N GLN A 102 -14.55 -21.98 -1.09
CA GLN A 102 -15.39 -23.17 -1.27
C GLN A 102 -15.07 -24.00 -2.54
N THR A 103 -14.42 -23.39 -3.55
CA THR A 103 -14.00 -24.12 -4.76
C THR A 103 -12.70 -24.90 -4.56
N GLY A 104 -11.95 -24.62 -3.49
CA GLY A 104 -10.65 -25.22 -3.21
C GLY A 104 -9.50 -24.70 -4.08
N ALA A 105 -9.76 -23.73 -4.96
CA ALA A 105 -8.81 -23.28 -5.99
C ALA A 105 -8.00 -22.04 -5.61
N ALA A 106 -8.45 -21.25 -4.61
CA ALA A 106 -7.85 -19.99 -4.23
C ALA A 106 -8.08 -19.68 -2.75
N GLY A 107 -7.48 -18.60 -2.25
CA GLY A 107 -7.83 -17.99 -0.99
C GLY A 107 -9.21 -17.34 -0.99
N GLY A 108 -9.69 -16.92 0.17
CA GLY A 108 -10.94 -16.19 0.31
C GLY A 108 -10.88 -14.81 -0.36
N ASN A 109 -12.07 -14.28 -0.69
CA ASN A 109 -12.23 -12.98 -1.35
C ASN A 109 -12.15 -11.76 -0.38
N GLY A 110 -11.86 -11.98 0.89
CA GLY A 110 -11.73 -10.95 1.93
C GLY A 110 -10.65 -11.29 2.96
N ASN A 111 -10.19 -10.28 3.68
CA ASN A 111 -9.11 -10.44 4.67
C ASN A 111 -9.44 -11.48 5.73
N SER A 112 -8.50 -12.38 5.97
CA SER A 112 -8.54 -13.43 6.99
C SER A 112 -7.33 -13.31 7.91
N ILE A 113 -7.55 -13.45 9.23
CA ILE A 113 -6.51 -13.29 10.26
C ILE A 113 -6.54 -14.50 11.19
N PRO A 114 -5.39 -15.17 11.46
CA PRO A 114 -5.33 -16.31 12.35
C PRO A 114 -5.51 -15.87 13.81
N VAL A 115 -6.14 -16.72 14.62
CA VAL A 115 -6.39 -16.45 16.03
C VAL A 115 -5.71 -17.48 16.92
N GLU A 116 -6.00 -18.78 16.71
CA GLU A 116 -5.47 -19.88 17.51
C GLU A 116 -5.32 -21.15 16.69
N ILE A 117 -4.51 -22.09 17.19
CA ILE A 117 -4.36 -23.44 16.69
C ILE A 117 -4.52 -24.42 17.86
N SER A 118 -5.29 -25.51 17.67
CA SER A 118 -5.45 -26.53 18.69
C SER A 118 -4.10 -27.19 19.04
N THR A 119 -3.99 -27.72 20.26
CA THR A 119 -2.73 -28.31 20.77
C THR A 119 -2.21 -29.44 19.88
N ASN A 120 -3.10 -30.21 19.26
CA ASN A 120 -2.75 -31.31 18.34
C ASN A 120 -2.49 -30.82 16.90
N GLY A 121 -2.60 -29.51 16.63
CA GLY A 121 -2.43 -28.93 15.30
C GLY A 121 -3.54 -29.27 14.29
N GLN A 122 -4.68 -29.83 14.73
CA GLN A 122 -5.76 -30.26 13.83
C GLN A 122 -6.70 -29.12 13.45
N TYR A 123 -7.02 -28.22 14.38
CA TYR A 123 -8.00 -27.16 14.17
C TYR A 123 -7.32 -25.79 14.17
N ALA A 124 -7.56 -25.02 13.12
CA ALA A 124 -7.12 -23.62 12.99
C ALA A 124 -8.34 -22.69 13.11
N LEU A 125 -8.33 -21.84 14.11
CA LEU A 125 -9.32 -20.78 14.34
C LEU A 125 -8.83 -19.50 13.66
N PHE A 126 -9.70 -18.86 12.88
CA PHE A 126 -9.41 -17.59 12.23
C PHE A 126 -10.67 -16.72 12.06
N GLU A 127 -10.47 -15.42 11.93
CA GLU A 127 -11.49 -14.42 11.63
C GLU A 127 -11.37 -13.99 10.18
N SER A 128 -12.50 -13.84 9.46
CA SER A 128 -12.48 -13.50 8.04
C SER A 128 -13.64 -12.60 7.62
N MET A 129 -13.35 -11.69 6.68
CA MET A 129 -14.34 -10.90 5.94
C MET A 129 -14.70 -11.54 4.59
N ALA A 130 -14.18 -12.72 4.28
CA ALA A 130 -14.44 -13.41 3.03
C ALA A 130 -15.82 -14.10 3.05
N SER A 131 -16.62 -13.84 2.02
CA SER A 131 -17.97 -14.39 1.85
C SER A 131 -18.02 -15.69 1.04
N ASP A 132 -16.86 -16.21 0.61
CA ASP A 132 -16.74 -17.38 -0.27
C ASP A 132 -16.03 -18.59 0.35
N LEU A 133 -15.74 -18.55 1.66
CA LEU A 133 -15.11 -19.68 2.37
C LEU A 133 -16.07 -20.84 2.59
N VAL A 134 -17.35 -20.54 2.78
CA VAL A 134 -18.43 -21.53 2.93
C VAL A 134 -19.68 -21.11 2.16
N ASN A 135 -20.54 -22.09 1.83
CA ASN A 135 -21.82 -21.77 1.19
C ASN A 135 -22.76 -21.05 2.16
N GLY A 136 -23.44 -20.01 1.70
CA GLY A 136 -24.50 -19.33 2.43
C GLY A 136 -24.04 -18.21 3.35
N ASP A 137 -22.77 -17.87 3.37
CA ASP A 137 -22.27 -16.65 4.01
C ASP A 137 -22.60 -15.45 3.12
N THR A 138 -23.58 -14.66 3.54
CA THR A 138 -24.14 -13.54 2.75
C THR A 138 -24.27 -12.24 3.52
N ASN A 139 -23.73 -12.20 4.76
CA ASN A 139 -23.91 -11.05 5.65
C ASN A 139 -22.95 -9.88 5.34
N ASN A 140 -21.91 -10.08 4.51
CA ASN A 140 -20.82 -9.11 4.20
C ASN A 140 -20.16 -8.52 5.46
N ALA A 141 -20.02 -9.31 6.50
CA ALA A 141 -19.40 -8.92 7.78
C ALA A 141 -18.22 -9.84 8.09
N SER A 142 -17.46 -9.49 9.13
CA SER A 142 -16.44 -10.40 9.67
C SER A 142 -17.12 -11.53 10.43
N ASP A 143 -16.67 -12.76 10.16
CA ASP A 143 -17.18 -13.98 10.77
C ASP A 143 -16.05 -14.84 11.36
N ILE A 144 -16.44 -15.82 12.19
CA ILE A 144 -15.51 -16.74 12.86
C ILE A 144 -15.53 -18.08 12.12
N PHE A 145 -14.35 -18.61 11.80
CA PHE A 145 -14.18 -19.86 11.09
C PHE A 145 -13.22 -20.79 11.83
N VAL A 146 -13.46 -22.09 11.71
CA VAL A 146 -12.53 -23.15 12.09
C VAL A 146 -12.25 -24.02 10.87
N ARG A 147 -10.98 -24.25 10.59
CA ARG A 147 -10.52 -25.21 9.58
C ARG A 147 -10.08 -26.49 10.26
N ASP A 148 -10.71 -27.62 9.95
CA ASP A 148 -10.17 -28.94 10.22
C ASP A 148 -9.12 -29.26 9.17
N LEU A 149 -7.86 -29.19 9.58
CA LEU A 149 -6.69 -29.35 8.70
C LEU A 149 -6.51 -30.82 8.25
N ALA A 150 -6.96 -31.79 9.08
CA ALA A 150 -6.87 -33.22 8.76
C ALA A 150 -7.88 -33.62 7.69
N ASN A 151 -9.09 -33.08 7.75
CA ASN A 151 -10.18 -33.40 6.82
C ASN A 151 -10.34 -32.37 5.70
N GLY A 152 -9.65 -31.23 5.78
CA GLY A 152 -9.73 -30.14 4.80
C GLY A 152 -11.10 -29.44 4.77
N ILE A 153 -11.81 -29.37 5.91
CA ILE A 153 -13.16 -28.79 6.01
C ILE A 153 -13.10 -27.45 6.74
N THR A 154 -13.67 -26.41 6.12
CA THR A 154 -13.91 -25.10 6.77
C THR A 154 -15.33 -25.05 7.30
N SER A 155 -15.51 -24.69 8.56
CA SER A 155 -16.79 -24.51 9.21
C SER A 155 -16.96 -23.05 9.66
N LEU A 156 -18.12 -22.47 9.35
CA LEU A 156 -18.56 -21.20 9.91
C LEU A 156 -19.02 -21.42 11.35
N ILE A 157 -18.48 -20.67 12.30
CA ILE A 157 -18.72 -20.81 13.74
C ILE A 157 -19.78 -19.82 14.23
N SER A 158 -19.78 -18.61 13.72
CA SER A 158 -20.74 -17.55 14.02
C SER A 158 -22.11 -17.82 13.37
N VAL A 159 -22.72 -18.96 13.71
CA VAL A 159 -24.00 -19.43 13.18
C VAL A 159 -25.03 -19.67 14.28
N ASP A 160 -26.31 -19.64 13.91
CA ASP A 160 -27.41 -20.05 14.78
C ASP A 160 -27.44 -21.58 15.00
N THR A 161 -28.41 -22.05 15.79
CA THR A 161 -28.59 -23.47 16.06
C THR A 161 -29.01 -24.29 14.84
N ASN A 162 -29.46 -23.67 13.75
CA ASN A 162 -29.83 -24.28 12.48
C ASN A 162 -28.68 -24.22 11.45
N GLY A 163 -27.57 -23.57 11.80
CA GLY A 163 -26.41 -23.42 10.92
C GLY A 163 -26.47 -22.22 9.96
N PHE A 164 -27.43 -21.28 10.16
CA PHE A 164 -27.45 -20.03 9.38
C PHE A 164 -26.48 -19.00 9.91
N PRO A 165 -25.80 -18.23 9.03
CA PRO A 165 -24.85 -17.20 9.42
C PRO A 165 -25.49 -16.13 10.33
N GLY A 166 -24.68 -15.57 11.21
CA GLY A 166 -25.04 -14.38 11.96
C GLY A 166 -25.30 -13.18 11.02
N ASN A 167 -26.27 -12.33 11.39
CA ASN A 167 -26.60 -11.14 10.58
C ASN A 167 -25.79 -9.89 10.97
N GLY A 168 -24.75 -10.03 11.81
CA GLY A 168 -23.85 -8.99 12.26
C GLY A 168 -22.43 -9.50 12.37
N ARG A 169 -21.47 -8.58 12.52
CA ARG A 169 -20.05 -8.93 12.63
C ARG A 169 -19.76 -9.78 13.86
N SER A 170 -18.82 -10.71 13.70
CA SER A 170 -18.27 -11.51 14.80
C SER A 170 -16.74 -11.35 14.86
N ARG A 171 -16.17 -11.35 16.09
CA ARG A 171 -14.77 -11.03 16.36
C ARG A 171 -14.28 -11.50 17.72
N SER A 172 -13.00 -11.26 18.03
CA SER A 172 -12.39 -11.51 19.36
C SER A 172 -12.59 -12.95 19.81
N SER A 173 -12.37 -13.89 18.92
CA SER A 173 -12.58 -15.32 19.18
C SER A 173 -11.43 -15.94 19.96
N THR A 174 -11.73 -17.03 20.68
CA THR A 174 -10.76 -17.89 21.38
C THR A 174 -11.31 -19.32 21.41
N MET A 175 -10.43 -20.33 21.50
CA MET A 175 -10.79 -21.73 21.37
C MET A 175 -10.18 -22.57 22.50
N THR A 176 -10.87 -23.62 22.93
CA THR A 176 -10.27 -24.60 23.83
C THR A 176 -9.09 -25.33 23.16
N PRO A 177 -8.09 -25.81 23.94
CA PRO A 177 -6.89 -26.47 23.39
C PRO A 177 -7.20 -27.72 22.52
N ASP A 178 -8.32 -28.38 22.73
CA ASP A 178 -8.79 -29.53 21.92
C ASP A 178 -9.54 -29.09 20.63
N GLY A 179 -9.79 -27.78 20.45
CA GLY A 179 -10.50 -27.23 19.31
C GLY A 179 -12.03 -27.39 19.35
N ARG A 180 -12.59 -27.86 20.46
CA ARG A 180 -14.01 -28.22 20.54
C ARG A 180 -14.91 -27.01 20.81
N VAL A 181 -14.53 -26.13 21.71
CA VAL A 181 -15.37 -25.01 22.15
C VAL A 181 -14.76 -23.70 21.71
N VAL A 182 -15.55 -22.86 21.05
CA VAL A 182 -15.12 -21.53 20.59
C VAL A 182 -15.98 -20.47 21.25
N ALA A 183 -15.36 -19.53 21.96
CA ALA A 183 -16.02 -18.31 22.44
C ALA A 183 -15.70 -17.15 21.50
N PHE A 184 -16.66 -16.26 21.28
CA PHE A 184 -16.51 -15.09 20.41
C PHE A 184 -17.49 -13.99 20.78
N VAL A 185 -17.21 -12.79 20.30
CA VAL A 185 -18.08 -11.61 20.39
C VAL A 185 -18.86 -11.47 19.09
N SER A 186 -20.17 -11.21 19.15
CA SER A 186 -20.96 -10.93 17.96
C SER A 186 -22.02 -9.87 18.19
N GLY A 187 -22.19 -8.99 17.19
CA GLY A 187 -23.31 -8.06 17.09
C GLY A 187 -24.52 -8.61 16.36
N ALA A 188 -24.51 -9.91 16.01
CA ALA A 188 -25.64 -10.58 15.37
C ALA A 188 -26.75 -10.89 16.36
N ASN A 189 -28.00 -10.54 16.03
CA ASN A 189 -29.17 -10.76 16.87
C ASN A 189 -29.97 -12.02 16.52
N ASN A 190 -29.44 -12.86 15.62
CA ASN A 190 -30.11 -14.09 15.18
C ASN A 190 -29.38 -15.38 15.60
N LEU A 191 -28.25 -15.32 16.29
CA LEU A 191 -27.47 -16.50 16.69
C LEU A 191 -28.21 -17.38 17.70
N VAL A 192 -28.99 -16.76 18.59
CA VAL A 192 -29.86 -17.46 19.54
C VAL A 192 -31.26 -16.84 19.58
N PRO A 193 -32.33 -17.63 19.86
CA PRO A 193 -33.65 -17.07 19.99
C PRO A 193 -33.73 -16.09 21.16
N GLY A 194 -34.34 -14.91 20.93
CA GLY A 194 -34.61 -13.91 21.99
C GLY A 194 -33.47 -12.93 22.24
N ASP A 195 -32.43 -12.92 21.47
CA ASP A 195 -31.44 -11.85 21.45
C ASP A 195 -32.01 -10.64 20.71
N THR A 196 -32.41 -9.63 21.47
CA THR A 196 -33.08 -8.41 20.96
C THR A 196 -32.46 -7.12 21.51
N ASN A 197 -31.32 -7.23 22.20
CA ASN A 197 -30.72 -6.11 22.94
C ASN A 197 -29.91 -5.14 22.03
N GLN A 198 -29.55 -5.54 20.80
CA GLN A 198 -28.82 -4.76 19.80
C GLN A 198 -27.44 -4.26 20.29
N ILE A 199 -26.76 -5.03 21.13
CA ILE A 199 -25.38 -4.82 21.58
C ILE A 199 -24.52 -5.99 21.14
N ASP A 200 -23.18 -5.80 21.18
CA ASP A 200 -22.27 -6.92 21.02
C ASP A 200 -22.33 -7.82 22.25
N ASP A 201 -22.61 -9.10 22.06
CA ASP A 201 -22.72 -10.13 23.09
C ASP A 201 -21.61 -11.18 22.97
N VAL A 202 -21.30 -11.86 24.07
CA VAL A 202 -20.39 -13.02 24.08
C VAL A 202 -21.19 -14.29 23.84
N PHE A 203 -20.74 -15.08 22.87
CA PHE A 203 -21.29 -16.37 22.51
C PHE A 203 -20.27 -17.49 22.69
N VAL A 204 -20.77 -18.70 22.84
CA VAL A 204 -19.99 -19.94 22.77
C VAL A 204 -20.62 -20.88 21.77
N ARG A 205 -19.78 -21.48 20.90
CA ARG A 205 -20.14 -22.58 20.01
C ARG A 205 -19.42 -23.84 20.44
N ASP A 206 -20.17 -24.88 20.77
CA ASP A 206 -19.65 -26.24 20.99
C ASP A 206 -19.75 -27.01 19.68
N LEU A 207 -18.62 -27.36 19.09
CA LEU A 207 -18.52 -28.06 17.82
C LEU A 207 -18.88 -29.55 17.98
N GLY A 208 -18.76 -30.11 19.17
CA GLY A 208 -19.14 -31.51 19.46
C GLY A 208 -20.66 -31.70 19.51
N SER A 209 -21.40 -30.78 20.10
CA SER A 209 -22.87 -30.79 20.17
C SER A 209 -23.53 -30.01 19.05
N ASN A 210 -22.75 -29.22 18.31
CA ASN A 210 -23.18 -28.30 17.25
C ASN A 210 -24.20 -27.25 17.76
N THR A 211 -23.98 -26.69 18.96
CA THR A 211 -24.90 -25.75 19.61
C THR A 211 -24.23 -24.37 19.82
N THR A 212 -24.98 -23.30 19.56
CA THR A 212 -24.59 -21.93 19.91
C THR A 212 -25.35 -21.47 21.14
N MET A 213 -24.65 -20.87 22.11
CA MET A 213 -25.20 -20.36 23.34
C MET A 213 -24.71 -18.92 23.57
N VAL A 214 -25.57 -18.05 24.06
CA VAL A 214 -25.16 -16.74 24.54
C VAL A 214 -24.61 -16.86 25.98
N VAL A 215 -23.45 -16.30 26.22
CA VAL A 215 -22.78 -16.26 27.53
C VAL A 215 -23.29 -15.09 28.37
N SER A 216 -23.43 -13.91 27.75
CA SER A 216 -23.99 -12.68 28.35
C SER A 216 -25.52 -12.70 28.41
N VAL A 217 -26.11 -13.80 28.88
CA VAL A 217 -27.55 -14.09 28.85
C VAL A 217 -28.36 -12.97 29.45
N GLY A 218 -29.31 -12.42 28.68
CA GLY A 218 -30.25 -11.39 29.10
C GLY A 218 -29.62 -10.03 29.29
N ALA A 219 -28.41 -9.79 28.79
CA ALA A 219 -27.76 -8.49 28.87
C ALA A 219 -28.67 -7.41 28.26
N VAL A 220 -28.89 -6.33 29.04
CA VAL A 220 -29.60 -5.13 28.59
C VAL A 220 -28.59 -3.99 28.53
N GLY A 221 -28.33 -3.55 27.31
CA GLY A 221 -27.42 -2.45 27.08
C GLY A 221 -28.08 -1.10 26.99
N ARG A 222 -27.30 -0.04 27.16
CA ARG A 222 -27.69 1.33 26.82
C ARG A 222 -27.29 1.61 25.37
N LYS A 223 -28.27 2.13 24.63
CA LYS A 223 -28.05 2.54 23.22
C LYS A 223 -27.43 3.94 23.10
N ASP A 224 -27.28 4.64 24.24
CA ASP A 224 -26.89 6.05 24.27
C ASP A 224 -25.37 6.20 24.49
N ILE A 225 -24.76 7.09 23.72
CA ILE A 225 -23.39 7.58 23.96
C ILE A 225 -23.36 8.22 25.36
N ASN A 226 -22.48 7.75 26.23
CA ASN A 226 -22.32 8.42 27.53
C ASN A 226 -21.66 9.80 27.35
N THR A 227 -21.74 10.64 28.38
CA THR A 227 -21.20 12.01 28.40
C THR A 227 -19.68 12.12 28.15
N LEU A 228 -18.96 10.98 28.04
CA LEU A 228 -17.52 10.86 27.77
C LEU A 228 -17.23 10.44 26.33
N GLY A 229 -18.24 10.30 25.45
CA GLY A 229 -18.05 9.90 24.05
C GLY A 229 -17.64 8.44 23.86
N LEU A 230 -17.72 7.60 24.89
CA LEU A 230 -17.42 6.17 24.80
C LEU A 230 -18.68 5.43 24.29
N ALA A 231 -18.51 4.75 23.18
CA ALA A 231 -19.58 4.09 22.44
C ALA A 231 -20.14 2.87 23.20
N TYR A 232 -21.42 2.69 23.04
CA TYR A 232 -22.26 1.48 23.18
C TYR A 232 -21.95 0.49 24.31
N SER A 233 -23.01 0.05 24.97
CA SER A 233 -22.99 -1.13 25.84
C SER A 233 -22.55 -2.35 25.03
N SER A 234 -21.63 -3.13 25.56
CA SER A 234 -21.14 -4.35 24.93
C SER A 234 -20.69 -5.37 25.97
N SER A 235 -20.63 -6.62 25.55
CA SER A 235 -19.94 -7.70 26.26
C SER A 235 -18.74 -8.14 25.40
N GLU A 236 -17.53 -8.19 25.97
CA GLU A 236 -16.25 -8.20 25.24
C GLU A 236 -15.21 -9.11 25.87
N SER A 237 -14.15 -9.37 25.10
CA SER A 237 -12.90 -10.00 25.55
C SER A 237 -13.11 -11.33 26.27
N PRO A 238 -13.75 -12.33 25.65
CA PRO A 238 -13.90 -13.63 26.27
C PRO A 238 -12.56 -14.35 26.45
N SER A 239 -12.45 -15.14 27.53
CA SER A 239 -11.37 -16.09 27.75
C SER A 239 -11.98 -17.36 28.38
N LEU A 240 -11.50 -18.53 27.93
CA LEU A 240 -12.05 -19.83 28.27
C LEU A 240 -11.10 -20.60 29.20
N THR A 241 -11.68 -21.44 30.10
CA THR A 241 -10.90 -22.52 30.70
C THR A 241 -10.66 -23.64 29.67
N PRO A 242 -9.56 -24.43 29.75
CA PRO A 242 -9.25 -25.48 28.79
C PRO A 242 -10.33 -26.55 28.62
N ASP A 243 -11.16 -26.79 29.64
CA ASP A 243 -12.28 -27.71 29.61
C ASP A 243 -13.55 -27.10 28.95
N GLY A 244 -13.51 -25.82 28.60
CA GLY A 244 -14.60 -25.08 27.98
C GLY A 244 -15.76 -24.78 28.90
N ARG A 245 -15.62 -25.00 30.24
CA ARG A 245 -16.73 -24.82 31.20
C ARG A 245 -16.93 -23.39 31.62
N LEU A 246 -15.86 -22.67 31.94
CA LEU A 246 -15.94 -21.29 32.44
C LEU A 246 -15.53 -20.31 31.36
N VAL A 247 -16.33 -19.27 31.19
CA VAL A 247 -16.05 -18.14 30.30
C VAL A 247 -15.95 -16.88 31.14
N VAL A 248 -14.79 -16.26 31.16
CA VAL A 248 -14.63 -14.92 31.73
C VAL A 248 -14.77 -13.87 30.63
N TYR A 249 -15.45 -12.77 30.90
CA TYR A 249 -15.67 -11.68 29.95
C TYR A 249 -15.92 -10.35 30.67
N SER A 250 -15.75 -9.25 29.96
CA SER A 250 -16.14 -7.91 30.44
C SER A 250 -17.52 -7.54 29.86
N SER A 251 -18.32 -6.80 30.63
CA SER A 251 -19.61 -6.29 30.14
C SER A 251 -20.05 -5.01 30.85
N THR A 252 -20.72 -4.14 30.08
CA THR A 252 -21.38 -2.93 30.57
C THR A 252 -22.86 -3.18 30.95
N ALA A 253 -23.36 -4.40 30.76
CA ALA A 253 -24.72 -4.76 31.09
C ALA A 253 -24.98 -4.72 32.62
N THR A 254 -26.11 -4.15 33.05
CA THR A 254 -26.42 -3.89 34.47
C THR A 254 -27.24 -5.02 35.11
N ASN A 255 -27.64 -6.04 34.38
CA ASN A 255 -28.61 -7.06 34.79
C ASN A 255 -28.10 -8.52 34.73
N LEU A 256 -26.80 -8.71 34.55
CA LEU A 256 -26.18 -10.07 34.42
C LEU A 256 -26.19 -10.83 35.77
N VAL A 257 -26.34 -10.13 36.89
CA VAL A 257 -26.49 -10.69 38.24
C VAL A 257 -27.63 -10.00 38.97
N PRO A 258 -28.26 -10.64 40.00
CA PRO A 258 -29.40 -10.07 40.70
C PRO A 258 -29.11 -8.77 41.48
N ALA A 259 -27.86 -8.54 41.84
CA ALA A 259 -27.48 -7.30 42.55
C ALA A 259 -27.39 -6.12 41.57
N ALA A 260 -27.74 -4.89 42.07
CA ALA A 260 -27.56 -3.69 41.24
C ALA A 260 -26.10 -3.51 40.82
N VAL A 261 -25.86 -3.36 39.50
CA VAL A 261 -24.55 -3.18 38.89
C VAL A 261 -24.49 -1.80 38.25
N PRO A 262 -23.39 -1.08 38.38
CA PRO A 262 -23.15 0.17 37.65
C PRO A 262 -23.11 0.00 36.16
N THR A 263 -23.18 1.10 35.41
CA THR A 263 -23.25 1.15 33.94
C THR A 263 -21.90 1.07 33.23
N GLU A 264 -20.82 1.06 33.99
CA GLU A 264 -19.45 0.91 33.48
C GLU A 264 -19.11 -0.57 33.37
N SER A 265 -18.07 -0.88 32.54
CA SER A 265 -17.64 -2.25 32.30
C SER A 265 -17.18 -2.96 33.57
N GLU A 266 -17.72 -4.14 33.79
CA GLU A 266 -17.43 -5.07 34.90
C GLU A 266 -16.97 -6.42 34.36
N ILE A 267 -16.32 -7.22 35.22
CA ILE A 267 -15.86 -8.57 34.85
C ILE A 267 -16.79 -9.63 35.42
N TYR A 268 -17.20 -10.55 34.59
CA TYR A 268 -18.06 -11.67 34.89
C TYR A 268 -17.41 -13.00 34.51
N VAL A 269 -17.75 -14.03 35.30
CA VAL A 269 -17.47 -15.43 34.95
C VAL A 269 -18.81 -16.15 34.76
N ARG A 270 -19.02 -16.74 33.60
CA ARG A 270 -20.15 -17.64 33.29
C ARG A 270 -19.71 -19.08 33.46
N ASP A 271 -20.38 -19.82 34.34
CA ASP A 271 -20.30 -21.29 34.38
C ASP A 271 -21.37 -21.86 33.43
N LEU A 272 -20.94 -22.45 32.35
CA LEU A 272 -21.83 -23.00 31.31
C LEU A 272 -22.56 -24.24 31.81
N LEU A 273 -21.99 -24.98 32.76
CA LEU A 273 -22.63 -26.19 33.34
C LEU A 273 -23.78 -25.85 34.28
N THR A 274 -23.56 -24.89 35.18
CA THR A 274 -24.59 -24.44 36.17
C THR A 274 -25.46 -23.32 35.67
N ALA A 275 -25.13 -22.76 34.51
CA ALA A 275 -25.78 -21.62 33.90
C ALA A 275 -25.84 -20.37 34.82
N THR A 276 -24.82 -20.12 35.64
CA THR A 276 -24.70 -19.01 36.57
C THR A 276 -23.65 -17.98 36.19
N ASN A 277 -23.93 -16.68 36.46
CA ASN A 277 -22.96 -15.60 36.33
C ASN A 277 -22.44 -15.18 37.69
N THR A 278 -21.13 -14.99 37.81
CA THR A 278 -20.47 -14.43 39.01
C THR A 278 -19.78 -13.13 38.62
N ARG A 279 -20.13 -12.01 39.30
CA ARG A 279 -19.39 -10.75 39.16
C ARG A 279 -18.14 -10.81 40.02
N VAL A 280 -16.95 -10.69 39.39
CA VAL A 280 -15.65 -10.80 40.09
C VAL A 280 -15.00 -9.43 40.38
N SER A 281 -15.44 -8.35 39.73
CA SER A 281 -14.87 -7.00 39.85
C SER A 281 -15.47 -6.11 40.95
N ALA A 282 -16.36 -6.65 41.77
CA ALA A 282 -17.07 -5.85 42.80
C ALA A 282 -16.10 -5.14 43.76
N TYR A 283 -15.00 -5.80 44.15
CA TYR A 283 -13.98 -5.23 45.04
C TYR A 283 -13.25 -4.02 44.42
N ALA A 284 -12.98 -4.02 43.11
CA ALA A 284 -12.27 -2.92 42.45
C ALA A 284 -12.92 -1.57 42.73
N ARG A 285 -14.26 -1.50 42.75
CA ARG A 285 -15.01 -0.28 43.03
C ARG A 285 -14.84 0.25 44.45
N THR A 286 -14.54 -0.62 45.41
CA THR A 286 -14.31 -0.19 46.80
C THR A 286 -12.98 0.52 46.98
N GLN A 287 -12.07 0.39 46.01
CA GLN A 287 -10.72 0.99 46.03
C GLN A 287 -10.66 2.40 45.47
N PHE A 288 -11.73 2.85 44.80
CA PHE A 288 -11.77 4.14 44.14
C PHE A 288 -12.93 4.96 44.66
N ALA A 289 -12.70 6.25 44.88
CA ALA A 289 -13.77 7.22 45.23
C ALA A 289 -14.54 7.69 43.97
N THR A 290 -14.27 7.17 42.81
CA THR A 290 -14.78 7.59 41.50
C THR A 290 -15.17 6.37 40.67
N THR A 291 -15.77 6.62 39.51
CA THR A 291 -16.14 5.60 38.52
C THR A 291 -14.95 4.75 38.06
N VAL A 292 -15.13 3.43 37.94
CA VAL A 292 -14.11 2.44 37.54
C VAL A 292 -14.67 1.63 36.38
N MET A 293 -13.85 1.45 35.33
CA MET A 293 -14.06 0.46 34.26
C MET A 293 -13.14 -0.71 34.50
N CYS A 294 -13.66 -1.94 34.40
CA CYS A 294 -12.88 -3.17 34.47
C CYS A 294 -12.86 -3.86 33.11
N TYR A 295 -11.67 -4.35 32.65
CA TYR A 295 -11.46 -4.90 31.33
C TYR A 295 -10.27 -5.88 31.30
N SER A 296 -9.96 -6.45 30.14
CA SER A 296 -8.87 -7.40 29.87
C SER A 296 -8.81 -8.59 30.83
N PRO A 297 -9.89 -9.34 31.04
CA PRO A 297 -9.88 -10.46 31.96
C PRO A 297 -9.11 -11.66 31.40
N VAL A 298 -8.40 -12.37 32.27
CA VAL A 298 -7.79 -13.68 32.00
C VAL A 298 -8.14 -14.62 33.15
N ILE A 299 -8.37 -15.90 32.85
CA ILE A 299 -8.73 -16.94 33.82
C ILE A 299 -7.66 -18.03 33.84
N SER A 300 -7.35 -18.56 35.05
CA SER A 300 -6.45 -19.71 35.19
C SER A 300 -7.05 -21.01 34.62
N ASP A 301 -6.23 -21.97 34.23
CA ASP A 301 -6.67 -23.22 33.60
C ASP A 301 -7.62 -24.03 34.49
N ASP A 302 -7.43 -24.00 35.81
CA ASP A 302 -8.29 -24.63 36.81
C ASP A 302 -9.59 -23.83 37.09
N GLY A 303 -9.78 -22.67 36.46
CA GLY A 303 -10.92 -21.78 36.65
C GLY A 303 -10.96 -21.05 37.99
N ARG A 304 -9.93 -21.19 38.83
CA ARG A 304 -9.94 -20.65 40.19
C ARG A 304 -9.60 -19.17 40.24
N PHE A 305 -8.67 -18.69 39.43
CA PHE A 305 -8.19 -17.33 39.49
C PHE A 305 -8.55 -16.52 38.27
N VAL A 306 -9.03 -15.29 38.52
CA VAL A 306 -9.29 -14.31 37.45
C VAL A 306 -8.45 -13.07 37.70
N ALA A 307 -7.58 -12.73 36.73
CA ALA A 307 -6.86 -11.46 36.74
C ALA A 307 -7.55 -10.47 35.78
N TYR A 308 -7.58 -9.20 36.14
CA TYR A 308 -8.22 -8.15 35.31
C TYR A 308 -7.67 -6.78 35.66
N GLU A 309 -7.89 -5.82 34.76
CA GLU A 309 -7.52 -4.43 34.95
C GLU A 309 -8.73 -3.60 35.39
N GLY A 310 -8.46 -2.59 36.23
CA GLY A 310 -9.42 -1.58 36.64
C GLY A 310 -8.88 -0.17 36.44
N SER A 311 -9.51 0.60 35.58
CA SER A 311 -9.15 1.98 35.26
C SER A 311 -10.03 2.96 36.00
N ARG A 312 -9.41 3.93 36.66
CA ARG A 312 -10.11 5.08 37.24
C ARG A 312 -10.47 6.06 36.13
N ILE A 313 -11.73 6.50 36.11
CA ILE A 313 -12.19 7.59 35.25
C ILE A 313 -12.25 8.85 36.11
N PRO A 314 -11.31 9.81 35.98
CA PRO A 314 -11.38 11.07 36.70
C PRO A 314 -12.55 11.93 36.22
N ALA A 315 -13.20 12.65 37.11
CA ALA A 315 -14.27 13.59 36.77
C ALA A 315 -13.81 14.74 35.84
N SER A 316 -12.51 14.96 35.71
CA SER A 316 -11.88 15.97 34.87
C SER A 316 -11.46 15.47 33.47
N GLY A 317 -11.75 14.19 33.10
CA GLY A 317 -11.46 13.66 31.78
C GLY A 317 -9.98 13.30 31.51
N GLY A 318 -9.17 13.00 32.52
CA GLY A 318 -7.81 12.47 32.38
C GLY A 318 -7.76 10.95 32.57
N ILE A 319 -6.67 10.30 32.12
CA ILE A 319 -6.39 8.89 32.37
C ILE A 319 -5.64 8.81 33.72
N GLY A 320 -6.25 8.15 34.72
CA GLY A 320 -5.59 7.90 36.03
C GLY A 320 -4.77 6.59 36.00
N PRO A 321 -4.01 6.30 37.05
CA PRO A 321 -3.32 5.02 37.15
C PRO A 321 -4.31 3.86 37.14
N ASN A 322 -3.95 2.81 36.43
CA ASN A 322 -4.69 1.56 36.40
C ASN A 322 -4.24 0.67 37.55
N TYR A 323 -5.16 -0.19 37.97
CA TYR A 323 -4.92 -1.24 38.94
C TYR A 323 -5.02 -2.60 38.27
N ILE A 324 -4.24 -3.56 38.73
CA ILE A 324 -4.38 -4.96 38.37
C ILE A 324 -4.86 -5.72 39.60
N PHE A 325 -5.90 -6.50 39.39
CA PHE A 325 -6.56 -7.29 40.42
C PHE A 325 -6.44 -8.77 40.11
N ARG A 326 -6.39 -9.61 41.17
CA ARG A 326 -6.54 -11.06 41.08
C ARG A 326 -7.62 -11.53 42.01
N TYR A 327 -8.65 -12.12 41.48
CA TYR A 327 -9.82 -12.67 42.22
C TYR A 327 -9.66 -14.17 42.37
N ASP A 328 -9.95 -14.72 43.55
CA ASP A 328 -9.98 -16.15 43.85
C ASP A 328 -11.43 -16.63 43.91
N MET A 329 -11.88 -17.36 42.91
CA MET A 329 -13.24 -17.91 42.79
C MET A 329 -13.61 -18.85 43.96
N SER A 330 -12.65 -19.50 44.63
CA SER A 330 -12.90 -20.48 45.70
C SER A 330 -13.36 -19.83 47.02
N ASN A 331 -12.97 -18.57 47.27
CA ASN A 331 -13.23 -17.88 48.52
C ASN A 331 -13.77 -16.47 48.34
N GLY A 332 -13.89 -15.97 47.10
CA GLY A 332 -14.43 -14.65 46.77
C GLY A 332 -13.50 -13.48 47.13
N GLN A 333 -12.21 -13.75 47.38
CA GLN A 333 -11.28 -12.71 47.81
C GLN A 333 -10.54 -12.12 46.59
N THR A 334 -10.41 -10.78 46.58
CA THR A 334 -9.63 -10.05 45.61
C THR A 334 -8.34 -9.51 46.25
N LYS A 335 -7.22 -9.65 45.53
CA LYS A 335 -5.94 -8.99 45.86
C LYS A 335 -5.61 -7.92 44.82
N ILE A 336 -5.07 -6.80 45.27
CA ILE A 336 -4.41 -5.82 44.40
C ILE A 336 -3.02 -6.35 44.08
N VAL A 337 -2.72 -6.53 42.78
CA VAL A 337 -1.42 -6.96 42.24
C VAL A 337 -0.55 -5.73 42.01
N GLU A 338 -1.14 -4.71 41.41
CA GLU A 338 -0.47 -3.44 41.08
C GLU A 338 -1.47 -2.28 41.21
N ASN A 339 -1.00 -1.13 41.64
CA ASN A 339 -1.78 0.10 41.78
C ASN A 339 -1.28 1.24 40.90
N ASN A 340 -0.34 0.94 40.01
CA ASN A 340 0.28 1.88 39.09
C ASN A 340 0.56 1.24 37.72
N ALA A 341 -0.44 0.56 37.15
CA ALA A 341 -0.35 -0.02 35.81
C ALA A 341 -0.59 1.04 34.72
N VAL A 342 -0.10 0.77 33.50
CA VAL A 342 -0.36 1.63 32.33
C VAL A 342 -1.83 1.51 31.91
N ALA A 343 -2.48 2.64 31.68
CA ALA A 343 -3.82 2.66 31.10
C ALA A 343 -3.78 2.28 29.62
N VAL A 344 -4.63 1.35 29.19
CA VAL A 344 -4.83 1.05 27.76
C VAL A 344 -5.58 2.20 27.11
N ALA A 345 -5.02 2.74 26.01
CA ALA A 345 -5.64 3.88 25.31
C ALA A 345 -7.00 3.54 24.68
N ASN A 346 -7.24 2.26 24.36
CA ASN A 346 -8.53 1.77 23.87
C ASN A 346 -8.76 0.30 24.29
N PRO A 347 -9.54 0.06 25.37
CA PRO A 347 -9.81 -1.29 25.86
C PRO A 347 -10.60 -2.18 24.89
N LEU A 348 -11.18 -1.60 23.81
CA LEU A 348 -11.94 -2.33 22.80
C LEU A 348 -11.09 -2.94 21.70
N ILE A 349 -9.79 -2.62 21.62
CA ILE A 349 -8.88 -3.11 20.55
C ILE A 349 -8.12 -4.39 20.98
N GLY A 350 -8.40 -4.98 22.12
CA GLY A 350 -7.89 -6.31 22.48
C GLY A 350 -6.40 -6.41 22.81
N THR A 351 -5.71 -5.30 23.05
CA THR A 351 -4.32 -5.33 23.53
C THR A 351 -4.31 -5.78 24.99
N ARG A 352 -3.90 -7.02 25.22
CA ARG A 352 -3.74 -7.55 26.59
C ARG A 352 -2.50 -6.93 27.19
N THR A 353 -2.67 -6.15 28.25
CA THR A 353 -1.58 -5.57 29.03
C THR A 353 -1.16 -6.48 30.18
N ILE A 354 -1.87 -7.58 30.39
CA ILE A 354 -1.61 -8.59 31.41
C ILE A 354 -1.58 -9.99 30.79
N ASP A 355 -0.74 -10.83 31.34
CA ASP A 355 -0.72 -12.26 31.07
C ASP A 355 -0.52 -13.02 32.39
N MET A 356 -1.14 -14.20 32.52
CA MET A 356 -1.15 -14.98 33.76
C MET A 356 -0.72 -16.41 33.48
N SER A 357 0.13 -16.97 34.38
CA SER A 357 0.47 -18.39 34.28
C SER A 357 -0.78 -19.28 34.43
N PRO A 358 -0.81 -20.49 33.81
CA PRO A 358 -1.94 -21.39 33.83
C PRO A 358 -2.46 -21.74 35.23
N ASP A 359 -1.56 -21.83 36.24
CA ASP A 359 -1.90 -22.06 37.65
C ASP A 359 -2.39 -20.81 38.41
N GLY A 360 -2.45 -19.66 37.72
CA GLY A 360 -2.86 -18.39 38.32
C GLY A 360 -1.89 -17.81 39.33
N ARG A 361 -0.68 -18.35 39.49
CA ARG A 361 0.31 -17.91 40.45
C ARG A 361 1.06 -16.66 40.04
N PHE A 362 1.50 -16.59 38.79
CA PHE A 362 2.30 -15.49 38.30
C PHE A 362 1.47 -14.60 37.37
N ILE A 363 1.64 -13.28 37.47
CA ILE A 363 1.03 -12.29 36.58
C ILE A 363 2.12 -11.37 36.06
N ALA A 364 2.32 -11.33 34.74
CA ALA A 364 3.14 -10.36 34.04
C ALA A 364 2.28 -9.21 33.55
N TYR A 365 2.74 -7.96 33.68
CA TYR A 365 1.95 -6.77 33.35
C TYR A 365 2.82 -5.56 33.03
N ILE A 366 2.19 -4.55 32.40
CA ILE A 366 2.81 -3.26 32.12
C ILE A 366 2.55 -2.30 33.27
N ALA A 367 3.64 -1.82 33.89
CA ALA A 367 3.57 -0.80 34.93
C ALA A 367 4.02 0.57 34.40
N ALA A 368 3.30 1.64 34.81
CA ALA A 368 3.70 3.02 34.55
C ALA A 368 4.64 3.51 35.65
N LEU A 369 5.65 4.29 35.25
CA LEU A 369 6.51 5.04 36.16
C LEU A 369 6.07 6.51 36.13
N PHE A 370 5.41 7.00 37.16
CA PHE A 370 5.07 8.41 37.26
C PHE A 370 6.26 9.23 37.76
N ASP A 371 6.43 10.44 37.23
CA ASP A 371 7.30 11.42 37.82
C ASP A 371 6.70 11.93 39.17
N VAL A 372 7.51 12.64 39.95
CA VAL A 372 7.10 13.19 41.25
C VAL A 372 5.94 14.19 41.18
N ASN A 373 5.53 14.62 39.99
CA ASN A 373 4.46 15.58 39.73
C ASN A 373 3.17 14.92 39.25
N GLY A 374 3.15 13.58 39.08
CA GLY A 374 1.96 12.82 38.67
C GLY A 374 1.58 12.98 37.18
N VAL A 375 2.50 13.46 36.36
CA VAL A 375 2.36 13.48 34.89
C VAL A 375 2.59 12.09 34.38
N ILE A 376 1.81 11.60 33.40
CA ILE A 376 2.01 10.30 32.75
C ILE A 376 3.40 10.29 32.11
N PRO A 377 4.34 9.41 32.55
CA PRO A 377 5.67 9.38 31.95
C PRO A 377 5.63 8.76 30.57
N ALA A 378 6.53 9.20 29.72
CA ALA A 378 6.87 8.51 28.48
C ALA A 378 7.64 7.18 28.74
N THR A 379 7.46 6.57 29.93
CA THR A 379 8.23 5.41 30.37
C THR A 379 7.29 4.37 30.96
N SER A 380 7.32 3.16 30.40
CA SER A 380 6.65 1.98 30.94
C SER A 380 7.64 0.83 31.14
N CYS A 381 7.32 -0.12 32.00
CA CYS A 381 8.13 -1.29 32.23
C CYS A 381 7.26 -2.53 32.43
N ILE A 382 7.84 -3.69 32.17
CA ILE A 382 7.20 -4.98 32.48
C ILE A 382 7.62 -5.41 33.88
N ARG A 383 6.63 -5.83 34.67
CA ARG A 383 6.79 -6.43 35.98
C ARG A 383 6.13 -7.79 36.04
N ARG A 384 6.56 -8.64 36.97
CA ARG A 384 5.95 -9.92 37.29
C ARG A 384 5.66 -10.01 38.78
N TRP A 385 4.44 -10.28 39.12
CA TRP A 385 3.99 -10.58 40.48
C TRP A 385 3.93 -12.09 40.72
N ASP A 386 4.29 -12.54 41.98
CA ASP A 386 4.20 -13.92 42.45
C ASP A 386 3.22 -13.99 43.62
N ALA A 387 2.15 -14.78 43.47
CA ALA A 387 1.09 -14.93 44.50
C ALA A 387 1.59 -15.57 45.79
N ASN A 388 2.57 -16.47 45.71
CA ASN A 388 3.11 -17.16 46.88
C ASN A 388 4.10 -16.31 47.68
N ALA A 389 4.94 -15.55 46.98
CA ALA A 389 5.88 -14.64 47.62
C ALA A 389 5.22 -13.30 48.00
N ILE A 390 4.05 -12.97 47.42
CA ILE A 390 3.39 -11.65 47.51
C ILE A 390 4.38 -10.54 47.15
N ALA A 391 5.15 -10.75 46.11
CA ALA A 391 6.25 -9.88 45.69
C ALA A 391 6.27 -9.66 44.18
N THR A 392 6.72 -8.47 43.78
CA THR A 392 6.87 -8.04 42.40
C THR A 392 8.35 -7.87 42.06
N ILE A 393 8.74 -8.35 40.89
CA ILE A 393 10.09 -8.14 40.34
C ILE A 393 10.01 -7.39 39.01
N LEU A 394 11.07 -6.60 38.71
CA LEU A 394 11.22 -5.93 37.41
C LEU A 394 11.69 -6.95 36.36
N ILE A 395 11.03 -6.95 35.22
CA ILE A 395 11.32 -7.81 34.06
C ILE A 395 12.12 -7.05 32.99
N SER A 396 11.65 -5.86 32.59
CA SER A 396 12.28 -5.04 31.55
C SER A 396 13.40 -4.12 32.10
N GLY A 397 14.21 -4.63 33.01
CA GLY A 397 15.41 -3.95 33.49
C GLY A 397 16.55 -3.99 32.48
N ASP A 398 17.32 -2.90 32.37
CA ASP A 398 18.61 -2.87 31.68
C ASP A 398 19.66 -3.78 32.33
N ILE A 399 20.88 -3.76 31.80
CA ILE A 399 22.03 -4.53 32.37
C ILE A 399 22.34 -4.19 33.82
N SER A 400 21.85 -3.03 34.32
CA SER A 400 21.96 -2.59 35.71
C SER A 400 20.71 -2.90 36.54
N ASN A 401 19.75 -3.63 35.96
CA ASN A 401 18.42 -3.94 36.52
C ASN A 401 17.61 -2.69 36.90
N LYS A 402 17.73 -1.62 36.09
CA LYS A 402 16.97 -0.38 36.21
C LYS A 402 16.09 -0.20 34.99
N VAL A 403 15.00 0.55 35.15
CA VAL A 403 14.15 0.94 34.03
C VAL A 403 14.85 2.07 33.27
N PRO A 404 15.16 1.89 31.96
CA PRO A 404 15.78 2.96 31.17
C PRO A 404 14.81 4.14 30.99
N VAL A 405 15.34 5.35 31.01
CA VAL A 405 14.55 6.56 30.73
C VAL A 405 14.05 6.54 29.29
N GLY A 406 12.76 6.82 29.09
CA GLY A 406 12.13 6.83 27.76
C GLY A 406 11.77 5.45 27.22
N SER A 407 11.93 4.36 28.00
CA SER A 407 11.48 3.04 27.54
C SER A 407 9.96 2.95 27.45
N ALA A 408 9.46 2.33 26.38
CA ALA A 408 8.08 1.88 26.22
C ALA A 408 8.10 0.35 26.11
N CYS A 409 7.29 -0.32 26.92
CA CYS A 409 7.23 -1.79 26.93
C CYS A 409 5.80 -2.25 26.67
N ASP A 410 5.65 -3.30 25.86
CA ASP A 410 4.38 -3.85 25.42
C ASP A 410 4.37 -5.38 25.42
N PHE A 411 3.17 -5.97 25.37
CA PHE A 411 2.86 -7.38 25.12
C PHE A 411 3.66 -8.38 26.01
N PRO A 412 3.55 -8.30 27.34
CA PRO A 412 4.16 -9.31 28.19
C PRO A 412 3.53 -10.68 27.95
N LYS A 413 4.36 -11.71 27.79
CA LYS A 413 3.97 -13.12 27.73
C LYS A 413 4.78 -13.92 28.72
N ILE A 414 4.08 -14.60 29.63
CA ILE A 414 4.70 -15.39 30.69
C ILE A 414 4.58 -16.89 30.39
N ASP A 415 5.65 -17.62 30.65
CA ASP A 415 5.63 -19.07 30.54
C ASP A 415 4.82 -19.75 31.67
N PRO A 416 4.43 -21.01 31.51
CA PRO A 416 3.66 -21.73 32.52
C PRO A 416 4.34 -21.83 33.90
N THR A 417 5.66 -21.79 33.95
CA THR A 417 6.42 -21.85 35.21
C THR A 417 6.64 -20.50 35.87
N GLY A 418 6.33 -19.40 35.16
CA GLY A 418 6.59 -18.03 35.57
C GLY A 418 8.08 -17.62 35.58
N ARG A 419 8.96 -18.48 35.03
CA ARG A 419 10.39 -18.19 34.94
C ARG A 419 10.75 -17.26 33.80
N TYR A 420 10.17 -17.46 32.63
CA TYR A 420 10.47 -16.68 31.43
C TYR A 420 9.36 -15.71 31.11
N VAL A 421 9.73 -14.48 30.75
CA VAL A 421 8.81 -13.47 30.26
C VAL A 421 9.36 -12.88 28.97
N ALA A 422 8.61 -13.03 27.87
CA ALA A 422 8.90 -12.35 26.62
C ALA A 422 8.09 -11.05 26.55
N PHE A 423 8.65 -10.02 25.90
CA PHE A 423 8.02 -8.71 25.77
C PHE A 423 8.69 -7.88 24.68
N LEU A 424 7.98 -6.87 24.16
CA LEU A 424 8.54 -5.83 23.33
C LEU A 424 9.00 -4.64 24.18
N ALA A 425 10.10 -4.01 23.82
CA ALA A 425 10.55 -2.77 24.43
C ALA A 425 11.33 -1.90 23.44
N GLY A 426 11.16 -0.59 23.54
CA GLY A 426 11.87 0.44 22.78
C GLY A 426 11.67 1.84 23.38
N PRO A 427 12.34 2.86 22.86
CA PRO A 427 13.54 2.83 22.02
C PRO A 427 14.84 2.52 22.80
N ALA A 428 14.74 2.29 24.12
CA ALA A 428 15.90 2.01 24.96
C ALA A 428 16.29 0.52 24.84
N ILE A 429 17.56 0.25 24.58
CA ILE A 429 18.11 -1.10 24.46
C ILE A 429 18.38 -1.66 25.86
N LEU A 430 17.87 -2.86 26.16
CA LEU A 430 17.99 -3.50 27.50
C LEU A 430 19.19 -4.41 27.63
N THR A 431 19.92 -4.67 26.54
CA THR A 431 21.08 -5.54 26.45
C THR A 431 22.31 -4.80 25.95
N SER A 432 23.45 -5.47 25.88
CA SER A 432 24.70 -4.92 25.31
C SER A 432 24.77 -5.00 23.78
N ASN A 433 23.76 -5.54 23.11
CA ASN A 433 23.70 -5.62 21.64
C ASN A 433 23.57 -4.23 21.03
N SER A 434 24.20 -4.00 19.88
CA SER A 434 23.79 -2.91 19.00
C SER A 434 22.45 -3.24 18.36
N ALA A 435 21.67 -2.23 17.99
CA ALA A 435 20.34 -2.44 17.41
C ALA A 435 20.00 -1.34 16.42
N VAL A 436 19.16 -1.69 15.44
CA VAL A 436 18.57 -0.78 14.43
C VAL A 436 17.06 -0.79 14.64
N GLY A 437 16.44 0.40 14.60
CA GLY A 437 14.99 0.53 14.80
C GLY A 437 14.61 0.95 16.22
N SER A 438 13.28 0.94 16.49
CA SER A 438 12.73 1.55 17.70
C SER A 438 12.21 0.53 18.71
N TYR A 439 11.82 -0.67 18.28
CA TYR A 439 11.27 -1.73 19.14
C TYR A 439 11.97 -3.04 18.88
N HIS A 440 12.26 -3.78 19.98
CA HIS A 440 12.95 -5.05 19.96
C HIS A 440 12.26 -6.06 20.85
N LEU A 441 12.41 -7.33 20.50
CA LEU A 441 11.85 -8.46 21.22
C LEU A 441 12.86 -8.98 22.24
N TYR A 442 12.44 -9.07 23.51
CA TYR A 442 13.27 -9.51 24.62
C TYR A 442 12.69 -10.73 25.33
N LEU A 443 13.58 -11.55 25.91
CA LEU A 443 13.24 -12.62 26.84
C LEU A 443 14.02 -12.43 28.14
N ARG A 444 13.28 -12.37 29.26
CA ARG A 444 13.85 -12.33 30.62
C ARG A 444 13.77 -13.71 31.24
N ASP A 445 14.90 -14.26 31.68
CA ASP A 445 14.95 -15.37 32.63
C ASP A 445 14.99 -14.81 34.07
N THR A 446 13.91 -15.02 34.80
CA THR A 446 13.75 -14.48 36.16
C THR A 446 14.59 -15.24 37.22
N GLN A 447 15.03 -16.46 36.92
CA GLN A 447 15.86 -17.26 37.81
C GLN A 447 17.32 -16.79 37.76
N THR A 448 17.84 -16.55 36.55
CA THR A 448 19.22 -16.07 36.37
C THR A 448 19.32 -14.55 36.36
N SER A 449 18.20 -13.86 36.31
CA SER A 449 18.09 -12.40 36.13
C SER A 449 18.78 -11.89 34.87
N THR A 450 18.78 -12.66 33.79
CA THR A 450 19.35 -12.28 32.49
C THR A 450 18.29 -11.91 31.47
N THR A 451 18.55 -10.86 30.67
CA THR A 451 17.72 -10.46 29.53
C THR A 451 18.49 -10.77 28.26
N ARG A 452 17.80 -11.35 27.27
CA ARG A 452 18.34 -11.60 25.93
C ARG A 452 17.45 -10.88 24.90
N MET A 453 18.07 -10.29 23.88
CA MET A 453 17.39 -9.82 22.69
C MET A 453 17.16 -11.00 21.76
N LEU A 454 15.94 -11.15 21.21
CA LEU A 454 15.55 -12.32 20.40
C LEU A 454 15.58 -12.04 18.91
N ASP A 455 15.38 -10.82 18.49
CA ASP A 455 15.33 -10.34 17.11
C ASP A 455 16.71 -9.91 16.56
N THR A 456 17.78 -10.60 16.98
CA THR A 456 19.13 -10.31 16.48
C THR A 456 19.39 -10.99 15.13
N ASP A 457 20.01 -10.25 14.21
CA ASP A 457 20.54 -10.78 12.95
C ASP A 457 21.70 -11.76 13.15
N THR A 458 22.27 -12.25 12.06
CA THR A 458 23.43 -13.17 12.07
C THR A 458 24.71 -12.55 12.65
N ASN A 459 24.80 -11.22 12.75
CA ASN A 459 25.92 -10.47 13.32
C ASN A 459 25.70 -10.12 14.80
N GLY A 460 24.52 -10.47 15.36
CA GLY A 460 24.12 -10.14 16.73
C GLY A 460 23.60 -8.71 16.89
N VAL A 461 23.28 -8.02 15.79
CA VAL A 461 22.64 -6.70 15.81
C VAL A 461 21.12 -6.90 15.91
N GLY A 462 20.44 -6.14 16.77
CA GLY A 462 18.98 -6.20 16.90
C GLY A 462 18.30 -5.64 15.66
N SER A 463 17.36 -6.39 15.13
CA SER A 463 16.53 -6.04 13.97
C SER A 463 15.23 -5.43 14.43
N PRO A 464 14.64 -4.46 13.69
CA PRO A 464 13.35 -3.86 14.07
C PRO A 464 12.23 -4.89 13.95
N VAL A 465 11.39 -4.98 14.99
CA VAL A 465 10.14 -5.75 14.96
C VAL A 465 8.95 -4.81 14.94
N SER A 466 7.82 -5.28 14.44
CA SER A 466 6.58 -4.52 14.46
C SER A 466 6.13 -4.27 15.91
N SER A 467 5.81 -3.02 16.25
CA SER A 467 5.24 -2.65 17.54
C SER A 467 3.76 -3.03 17.70
N LEU A 468 3.16 -3.64 16.67
CA LEU A 468 1.73 -3.92 16.60
C LEU A 468 1.41 -5.40 16.86
N THR A 469 2.39 -6.29 16.81
CA THR A 469 2.16 -7.72 16.94
C THR A 469 2.66 -8.30 18.25
N VAL A 470 1.85 -9.21 18.78
CA VAL A 470 2.14 -9.92 20.02
C VAL A 470 3.09 -11.08 19.71
N PRO A 471 4.30 -11.14 20.27
CA PRO A 471 5.16 -12.30 20.10
C PRO A 471 4.47 -13.55 20.67
N ARG A 472 4.60 -14.68 19.98
CA ARG A 472 4.01 -15.97 20.40
C ARG A 472 5.11 -16.93 20.78
N ILE A 473 4.96 -17.55 21.95
CA ILE A 473 5.94 -18.52 22.49
C ILE A 473 5.26 -19.88 22.54
N SER A 474 5.98 -20.93 22.10
CA SER A 474 5.52 -22.32 22.26
C SER A 474 5.42 -22.70 23.75
N ALA A 475 4.55 -23.64 24.09
CA ALA A 475 4.34 -24.04 25.49
C ALA A 475 5.58 -24.67 26.13
N ASP A 476 6.47 -25.26 25.32
CA ASP A 476 7.75 -25.83 25.75
C ASP A 476 8.86 -24.77 25.90
N LEU A 477 8.56 -23.50 25.62
CA LEU A 477 9.47 -22.35 25.72
C LEU A 477 10.70 -22.42 24.80
N ARG A 478 10.64 -23.26 23.79
CA ARG A 478 11.75 -23.42 22.85
C ARG A 478 11.67 -22.47 21.67
N PHE A 479 10.47 -22.16 21.20
CA PHE A 479 10.27 -21.41 19.97
C PHE A 479 9.52 -20.12 20.22
N VAL A 480 9.97 -19.05 19.56
CA VAL A 480 9.29 -17.72 19.54
C VAL A 480 9.00 -17.34 18.10
N ALA A 481 7.72 -17.11 17.78
CA ALA A 481 7.27 -16.58 16.51
C ALA A 481 7.09 -15.05 16.62
N PHE A 482 7.60 -14.32 15.62
CA PHE A 482 7.53 -12.86 15.54
C PHE A 482 7.56 -12.42 14.07
N GLU A 483 7.24 -11.15 13.81
CA GLU A 483 7.31 -10.54 12.49
C GLU A 483 8.37 -9.45 12.42
N SER A 484 9.01 -9.32 11.28
CA SER A 484 9.99 -8.27 10.98
C SER A 484 10.05 -8.01 9.47
N ALA A 485 10.37 -6.76 9.09
CA ALA A 485 10.69 -6.38 7.73
C ALA A 485 12.21 -6.25 7.50
N ASP A 486 13.05 -6.84 8.37
CA ASP A 486 14.49 -6.75 8.26
C ASP A 486 15.07 -7.92 7.46
N SER A 487 15.55 -7.64 6.27
CA SER A 487 16.20 -8.58 5.35
C SER A 487 17.53 -9.16 5.87
N ALA A 488 18.08 -8.63 6.96
CA ALA A 488 19.34 -9.12 7.54
C ALA A 488 19.17 -10.32 8.49
N LEU A 489 17.93 -10.70 8.84
CA LEU A 489 17.65 -11.81 9.76
C LEU A 489 18.07 -13.16 9.19
N ILE A 490 17.87 -13.38 7.90
CA ILE A 490 18.31 -14.56 7.16
C ILE A 490 18.90 -14.19 5.79
N PRO A 491 19.82 -15.00 5.23
CA PRO A 491 20.33 -14.76 3.89
C PRO A 491 19.23 -14.87 2.81
N ASN A 492 19.29 -14.00 1.79
CA ASN A 492 18.38 -13.93 0.64
C ASN A 492 16.93 -13.55 0.98
N ASP A 493 16.69 -12.97 2.12
CA ASP A 493 15.42 -12.34 2.44
C ASP A 493 15.48 -10.86 1.99
N ASN A 494 15.19 -10.65 0.71
CA ASN A 494 15.35 -9.37 0.04
C ASN A 494 14.02 -8.89 -0.57
N ASN A 495 12.89 -9.30 -0.02
CA ASN A 495 11.57 -8.91 -0.55
C ASN A 495 11.09 -7.53 -0.09
N HIS A 496 11.74 -6.94 0.94
CA HIS A 496 11.36 -5.68 1.58
C HIS A 496 9.94 -5.65 2.18
N ASP A 497 9.30 -6.80 2.26
CA ASP A 497 8.00 -7.00 2.89
C ASP A 497 8.17 -7.41 4.36
N SER A 498 7.08 -7.36 5.13
CA SER A 498 7.08 -7.92 6.49
C SER A 498 6.92 -9.43 6.42
N ASP A 499 7.83 -10.15 7.04
CA ASP A 499 7.86 -11.60 7.08
C ASP A 499 7.68 -12.17 8.49
N VAL A 500 7.27 -13.44 8.57
CA VAL A 500 7.11 -14.17 9.81
C VAL A 500 8.30 -15.09 10.04
N PHE A 501 8.92 -14.98 11.21
CA PHE A 501 10.07 -15.75 11.64
C PHE A 501 9.77 -16.59 12.88
N VAL A 502 10.50 -17.68 13.04
CA VAL A 502 10.57 -18.43 14.29
C VAL A 502 12.02 -18.56 14.74
N LYS A 503 12.30 -18.14 15.98
CA LYS A 503 13.60 -18.34 16.63
C LYS A 503 13.56 -19.54 17.57
N ASP A 504 14.50 -20.47 17.40
CA ASP A 504 14.77 -21.56 18.37
C ASP A 504 15.66 -21.01 19.50
N LEU A 505 15.14 -20.92 20.70
CA LEU A 505 15.84 -20.37 21.85
C LEU A 505 16.96 -21.28 22.38
N MET A 506 16.98 -22.57 22.01
CA MET A 506 18.05 -23.52 22.36
C MET A 506 19.23 -23.40 21.42
N THR A 507 19.00 -23.35 20.12
CA THR A 507 20.05 -23.29 19.09
C THR A 507 20.45 -21.87 18.72
N GLY A 508 19.54 -20.89 18.91
CA GLY A 508 19.70 -19.51 18.46
C GLY A 508 19.39 -19.32 16.96
N SER A 509 19.02 -20.40 16.24
CA SER A 509 18.71 -20.30 14.81
C SER A 509 17.38 -19.58 14.56
N ILE A 510 17.31 -18.85 13.43
CA ILE A 510 16.11 -18.21 12.93
C ILE A 510 15.68 -18.95 11.67
N GLU A 511 14.38 -19.19 11.54
CA GLU A 511 13.74 -19.82 10.39
C GLU A 511 12.71 -18.84 9.80
N LEU A 512 12.74 -18.61 8.49
CA LEU A 512 11.69 -17.90 7.76
C LEU A 512 10.49 -18.83 7.58
N ILE A 513 9.33 -18.40 8.02
CA ILE A 513 8.08 -19.17 7.97
C ILE A 513 7.28 -18.83 6.71
N SER A 514 7.21 -17.56 6.35
CA SER A 514 6.48 -17.02 5.19
C SER A 514 7.30 -17.12 3.90
N MET A 515 8.09 -18.18 3.74
CA MET A 515 8.94 -18.36 2.57
C MET A 515 8.15 -18.66 1.29
N ALA A 516 8.64 -18.13 0.17
CA ALA A 516 8.14 -18.46 -1.16
C ALA A 516 8.27 -19.96 -1.46
N ASP A 517 7.39 -20.49 -2.33
CA ASP A 517 7.55 -21.86 -2.82
C ASP A 517 8.85 -21.97 -3.62
N PRO A 518 9.79 -22.88 -3.27
CA PRO A 518 11.10 -22.97 -3.90
C PRO A 518 11.06 -23.39 -5.37
N LEU A 519 9.95 -23.88 -5.88
CA LEU A 519 9.75 -24.22 -7.29
C LEU A 519 9.39 -23.01 -8.16
N PHE A 520 9.10 -21.85 -7.55
CA PHE A 520 8.73 -20.64 -8.25
C PHE A 520 9.92 -19.68 -8.36
N ALA A 521 10.41 -19.46 -9.59
CA ALA A 521 11.42 -18.45 -9.89
C ALA A 521 10.73 -17.16 -10.38
N SER A 522 10.67 -16.12 -9.55
CA SER A 522 10.19 -14.80 -9.95
C SER A 522 11.15 -14.14 -10.95
N THR A 523 10.58 -13.45 -11.95
CA THR A 523 11.34 -12.57 -12.86
C THR A 523 11.08 -11.09 -12.57
N THR A 524 10.19 -10.79 -11.63
CA THR A 524 9.83 -9.43 -11.19
C THR A 524 10.74 -8.96 -10.08
N PRO A 525 10.92 -7.64 -9.91
CA PRO A 525 11.76 -7.10 -8.84
C PRO A 525 11.09 -7.30 -7.47
N ASN A 526 11.89 -7.24 -6.42
CA ASN A 526 11.45 -7.35 -5.04
C ASN A 526 11.00 -6.02 -4.42
N GLY A 527 10.87 -4.96 -5.18
CA GLY A 527 10.44 -3.64 -4.72
C GLY A 527 9.73 -2.83 -5.80
N ASN A 528 9.03 -1.78 -5.36
CA ASN A 528 8.28 -0.89 -6.25
C ASN A 528 9.15 -0.19 -7.27
N SER A 529 8.69 -0.15 -8.53
CA SER A 529 9.34 0.57 -9.61
C SER A 529 8.39 1.63 -10.20
N LEU A 530 8.91 2.84 -10.44
CA LEU A 530 8.11 3.98 -10.88
C LEU A 530 8.77 4.68 -12.07
N SER A 531 8.00 4.94 -13.12
CA SER A 531 8.39 5.78 -14.23
C SER A 531 8.01 7.25 -13.97
N SER A 532 8.80 8.20 -14.48
CA SER A 532 8.52 9.63 -14.39
C SER A 532 8.57 10.30 -15.75
N GLY A 533 7.87 11.44 -15.90
CA GLY A 533 7.90 12.21 -17.15
C GLY A 533 9.27 12.80 -17.44
N GLY A 534 9.72 12.75 -18.71
CA GLY A 534 11.01 13.28 -19.14
C GLY A 534 12.19 12.30 -19.11
N SER A 535 11.91 11.05 -18.81
CA SER A 535 12.92 10.00 -18.59
C SER A 535 13.10 9.02 -19.76
N VAL A 536 12.73 9.42 -20.99
CA VAL A 536 12.80 8.55 -22.18
C VAL A 536 13.63 9.22 -23.29
N SER A 537 14.56 8.46 -23.91
CA SER A 537 15.34 8.93 -25.07
C SER A 537 14.47 9.15 -26.32
N VAL A 538 14.92 9.97 -27.27
CA VAL A 538 14.13 10.35 -28.46
C VAL A 538 13.82 9.18 -29.39
N ASP A 539 14.68 8.18 -29.40
CA ASP A 539 14.51 6.95 -30.17
C ASP A 539 13.68 5.87 -29.43
N GLY A 540 13.27 6.16 -28.19
CA GLY A 540 12.51 5.23 -27.34
C GLY A 540 13.33 4.03 -26.82
N HIS A 541 14.64 3.99 -27.05
CA HIS A 541 15.48 2.85 -26.65
C HIS A 541 15.85 2.87 -25.18
N PHE A 542 16.04 4.08 -24.59
CA PHE A 542 16.41 4.21 -23.19
C PHE A 542 15.25 4.77 -22.38
N ILE A 543 14.98 4.15 -21.23
CA ILE A 543 14.06 4.68 -20.24
C ILE A 543 14.72 4.69 -18.87
N ALA A 544 14.68 5.84 -18.19
CA ALA A 544 15.08 5.96 -16.81
C ALA A 544 13.84 5.81 -15.90
N PHE A 545 13.99 5.11 -14.80
CA PHE A 545 12.97 4.90 -13.79
C PHE A 545 13.61 4.79 -12.40
N THR A 546 12.79 4.89 -11.36
CA THR A 546 13.25 4.65 -9.99
C THR A 546 12.73 3.32 -9.51
N SER A 547 13.50 2.62 -8.68
CA SER A 547 13.07 1.40 -8.01
C SER A 547 13.60 1.31 -6.58
N GLU A 548 12.81 0.65 -5.72
CA GLU A 548 13.17 0.27 -4.36
C GLU A 548 13.74 -1.15 -4.31
N ALA A 549 13.75 -1.84 -5.46
CA ALA A 549 14.27 -3.20 -5.56
C ALA A 549 15.79 -3.24 -5.62
N ASP A 550 16.41 -4.08 -4.82
CA ASP A 550 17.86 -4.31 -4.78
C ASP A 550 18.32 -5.50 -5.63
N ASN A 551 17.38 -6.22 -6.25
CA ASN A 551 17.64 -7.37 -7.12
C ASN A 551 17.55 -7.07 -8.62
N LEU A 552 17.43 -5.82 -9.01
CA LEU A 552 17.41 -5.42 -10.44
C LEU A 552 18.76 -5.61 -11.11
N VAL A 553 19.85 -5.29 -10.40
CA VAL A 553 21.25 -5.50 -10.86
C VAL A 553 22.12 -6.02 -9.70
N ALA A 554 23.14 -6.81 -10.03
CA ALA A 554 24.00 -7.50 -9.06
C ALA A 554 24.74 -6.59 -8.05
N ASN A 555 24.95 -5.33 -8.40
CA ASN A 555 25.72 -4.39 -7.57
C ASN A 555 24.84 -3.43 -6.75
N ASP A 556 23.54 -3.59 -6.77
CA ASP A 556 22.65 -2.82 -5.93
C ASP A 556 22.53 -3.50 -4.56
N THR A 557 23.16 -2.91 -3.54
CA THR A 557 23.31 -3.51 -2.22
C THR A 557 22.97 -2.53 -1.10
N ASN A 558 22.40 -1.37 -1.43
CA ASN A 558 22.18 -0.30 -0.47
C ASN A 558 20.79 -0.36 0.22
N GLY A 559 19.82 -1.13 -0.33
CA GLY A 559 18.48 -1.30 0.23
C GLY A 559 17.62 -0.03 0.23
N VAL A 560 17.91 0.92 -0.65
CA VAL A 560 17.14 2.16 -0.78
C VAL A 560 16.73 2.39 -2.23
N ARG A 561 15.84 3.36 -2.45
CA ARG A 561 15.42 3.72 -3.81
C ARG A 561 16.56 4.23 -4.66
N ASP A 562 16.75 3.66 -5.84
CA ASP A 562 17.77 4.04 -6.81
C ASP A 562 17.19 4.42 -8.17
N VAL A 563 18.02 5.03 -9.02
CA VAL A 563 17.72 5.38 -10.41
C VAL A 563 18.36 4.38 -11.34
N PHE A 564 17.57 3.84 -12.26
CA PHE A 564 17.98 2.87 -13.28
C PHE A 564 17.71 3.37 -14.69
N VAL A 565 18.45 2.87 -15.65
CA VAL A 565 18.18 3.03 -17.08
C VAL A 565 18.08 1.66 -17.75
N ARG A 566 16.97 1.39 -18.42
CA ARG A 566 16.76 0.22 -19.27
C ARG A 566 17.05 0.58 -20.72
N ASP A 567 17.91 -0.19 -21.34
CA ASP A 567 18.14 -0.18 -22.78
C ASP A 567 17.27 -1.27 -23.42
N LEU A 568 16.27 -0.86 -24.19
CA LEU A 568 15.31 -1.76 -24.85
C LEU A 568 15.88 -2.44 -26.09
N ALA A 569 16.91 -1.84 -26.71
CA ALA A 569 17.57 -2.41 -27.91
C ALA A 569 18.46 -3.59 -27.53
N ASN A 570 19.25 -3.44 -26.46
CA ASN A 570 20.18 -4.46 -25.97
C ASN A 570 19.60 -5.30 -24.82
N ASN A 571 18.39 -4.98 -24.37
CA ASN A 571 17.74 -5.61 -23.21
C ASN A 571 18.63 -5.58 -21.95
N SER A 572 19.42 -4.52 -21.77
CA SER A 572 20.31 -4.33 -20.62
C SER A 572 19.74 -3.33 -19.62
N LEU A 573 20.14 -3.46 -18.37
CA LEU A 573 19.75 -2.58 -17.27
C LEU A 573 21.03 -2.04 -16.59
N ALA A 574 21.04 -0.74 -16.30
CA ALA A 574 22.17 -0.09 -15.66
C ALA A 574 21.71 0.74 -14.46
N LEU A 575 22.43 0.65 -13.35
CA LEU A 575 22.28 1.53 -12.19
C LEU A 575 22.91 2.88 -12.49
N VAL A 576 22.15 3.97 -12.29
CA VAL A 576 22.55 5.36 -12.58
C VAL A 576 23.15 6.03 -11.35
N SER A 577 22.52 5.81 -10.18
CA SER A 577 22.87 6.43 -8.89
C SER A 577 24.14 5.83 -8.27
N VAL A 578 25.22 5.83 -9.08
CA VAL A 578 26.54 5.33 -8.70
C VAL A 578 27.61 6.41 -8.80
N ALA A 579 28.61 6.30 -7.95
CA ALA A 579 29.81 7.14 -8.04
C ALA A 579 30.63 6.81 -9.29
N THR A 580 31.59 7.68 -9.66
CA THR A 580 32.49 7.46 -10.81
C THR A 580 33.33 6.17 -10.67
N ASN A 581 33.62 5.71 -9.47
CA ASN A 581 34.31 4.45 -9.21
C ASN A 581 33.40 3.22 -9.25
N GLY A 582 32.10 3.38 -9.55
CA GLY A 582 31.11 2.32 -9.62
C GLY A 582 30.48 1.91 -8.30
N SER A 583 30.83 2.54 -7.17
CA SER A 583 30.17 2.28 -5.89
C SER A 583 28.73 2.84 -5.90
N VAL A 584 27.78 2.07 -5.38
CA VAL A 584 26.37 2.47 -5.28
C VAL A 584 26.20 3.65 -4.29
N GLY A 585 25.19 4.49 -4.52
CA GLY A 585 24.84 5.57 -3.62
C GLY A 585 24.46 5.04 -2.24
N ASN A 586 24.84 5.74 -1.16
CA ASN A 586 24.49 5.36 0.20
C ASN A 586 23.21 6.04 0.72
N GLY A 587 22.39 6.59 -0.16
CA GLY A 587 21.11 7.22 0.14
C GLY A 587 20.17 7.25 -1.06
N PRO A 588 18.85 7.38 -0.82
CA PRO A 588 17.86 7.27 -1.88
C PRO A 588 18.02 8.31 -2.98
N SER A 589 17.72 7.87 -4.21
CA SER A 589 17.79 8.68 -5.44
C SER A 589 16.43 8.71 -6.14
N SER A 590 16.13 9.82 -6.83
CA SER A 590 14.80 10.06 -7.42
C SER A 590 14.85 11.05 -8.58
N GLU A 591 13.67 11.34 -9.18
CA GLU A 591 13.44 12.38 -10.19
C GLU A 591 14.38 12.29 -11.41
N PRO A 592 14.49 11.13 -12.08
CA PRO A 592 15.35 11.03 -13.26
C PRO A 592 14.82 11.87 -14.43
N GLY A 593 15.73 12.55 -15.13
CA GLY A 593 15.50 13.19 -16.42
C GLY A 593 16.62 12.85 -17.40
N MET A 594 16.32 12.70 -18.69
CA MET A 594 17.28 12.17 -19.67
C MET A 594 17.40 13.09 -20.89
N THR A 595 18.61 13.18 -21.45
CA THR A 595 18.81 13.79 -22.77
C THR A 595 18.21 12.92 -23.89
N PRO A 596 17.78 13.51 -25.02
CA PRO A 596 17.18 12.78 -26.13
C PRO A 596 18.00 11.60 -26.68
N ASP A 597 19.30 11.68 -26.61
CA ASP A 597 20.24 10.64 -27.06
C ASP A 597 20.50 9.55 -25.99
N GLY A 598 19.89 9.66 -24.80
CA GLY A 598 20.08 8.72 -23.70
C GLY A 598 21.42 8.82 -22.98
N ARG A 599 22.30 9.76 -23.37
CA ARG A 599 23.66 9.84 -22.85
C ARG A 599 23.73 10.38 -21.43
N PHE A 600 23.01 11.45 -21.14
CA PHE A 600 23.04 12.09 -19.83
C PHE A 600 21.74 11.84 -19.08
N VAL A 601 21.85 11.43 -17.82
CA VAL A 601 20.71 11.33 -16.89
C VAL A 601 20.96 12.23 -15.71
N VAL A 602 20.08 13.22 -15.49
CA VAL A 602 20.04 14.02 -14.26
C VAL A 602 19.14 13.33 -13.26
N PHE A 603 19.45 13.47 -11.98
CA PHE A 603 18.66 12.90 -10.89
C PHE A 603 18.92 13.61 -9.57
N CYS A 604 18.06 13.41 -8.59
CA CYS A 604 18.26 13.85 -7.21
C CYS A 604 18.74 12.70 -6.35
N SER A 605 19.59 12.97 -5.37
CA SER A 605 20.03 11.97 -4.39
C SER A 605 20.34 12.57 -3.02
N LEU A 606 20.05 11.77 -1.96
CA LEU A 606 20.52 12.00 -0.59
C LEU A 606 21.87 11.31 -0.31
N ALA A 607 22.41 10.58 -1.27
CA ALA A 607 23.69 9.89 -1.14
C ALA A 607 24.84 10.91 -1.13
N ASN A 608 25.70 10.82 -0.13
CA ASN A 608 26.87 11.69 0.03
C ASN A 608 28.17 11.09 -0.47
N ASN A 609 28.13 9.94 -1.12
CA ASN A 609 29.29 9.22 -1.66
C ASN A 609 29.37 9.20 -3.19
N LEU A 610 28.42 9.81 -3.90
CA LEU A 610 28.42 9.83 -5.37
C LEU A 610 29.57 10.67 -5.93
N THR A 611 29.94 11.77 -5.26
CA THR A 611 31.07 12.62 -5.60
C THR A 611 31.84 13.05 -4.34
N ALA A 612 33.15 13.27 -4.47
CA ALA A 612 34.01 13.64 -3.33
C ALA A 612 33.67 15.01 -2.70
N GLY A 613 32.96 15.89 -3.40
CA GLY A 613 32.59 17.22 -2.93
C GLY A 613 31.26 17.27 -2.17
N ASP A 614 30.53 16.17 -2.04
CA ASP A 614 29.25 16.13 -1.37
C ASP A 614 29.40 15.63 0.07
N ALA A 615 29.24 16.55 1.02
CA ALA A 615 29.31 16.25 2.46
C ALA A 615 28.18 16.93 3.28
N ASN A 616 27.18 17.53 2.60
CA ASN A 616 26.17 18.37 3.25
C ASN A 616 25.02 17.58 3.90
N LYS A 617 24.85 16.29 3.57
CA LYS A 617 23.80 15.39 4.05
C LYS A 617 22.35 15.85 3.74
N VAL A 618 22.17 16.58 2.65
CA VAL A 618 20.87 16.98 2.12
C VAL A 618 20.76 16.52 0.68
N GLN A 619 19.56 16.60 0.11
CA GLN A 619 19.33 16.20 -1.28
C GLN A 619 20.05 17.15 -2.25
N ASP A 620 20.82 16.56 -3.15
CA ASP A 620 21.55 17.28 -4.20
C ASP A 620 21.16 16.79 -5.61
N VAL A 621 21.48 17.60 -6.62
CA VAL A 621 21.25 17.28 -8.04
C VAL A 621 22.55 16.78 -8.65
N PHE A 622 22.47 15.67 -9.35
CA PHE A 622 23.57 15.02 -10.06
C PHE A 622 23.25 14.82 -11.53
N VAL A 623 24.29 14.65 -12.35
CA VAL A 623 24.20 14.19 -13.74
C VAL A 623 25.16 13.02 -13.96
N ARG A 624 24.65 11.93 -14.57
CA ARG A 624 25.43 10.77 -15.01
C ARG A 624 25.65 10.85 -16.51
N ASP A 625 26.91 10.86 -16.95
CA ASP A 625 27.33 10.69 -18.34
C ASP A 625 27.63 9.20 -18.57
N PHE A 626 26.73 8.50 -19.28
CA PHE A 626 26.87 7.07 -19.55
C PHE A 626 28.03 6.76 -20.47
N GLN A 627 28.37 7.65 -21.40
CA GLN A 627 29.47 7.44 -22.34
C GLN A 627 30.84 7.42 -21.66
N ASN A 628 31.03 8.30 -20.66
CA ASN A 628 32.25 8.46 -19.92
C ASN A 628 32.25 7.77 -18.54
N GLY A 629 31.11 7.22 -18.09
CA GLY A 629 30.97 6.58 -16.80
C GLY A 629 31.18 7.56 -15.63
N MET A 630 30.87 8.84 -15.82
CA MET A 630 31.12 9.90 -14.82
C MET A 630 29.83 10.38 -14.16
N THR A 631 29.86 10.48 -12.83
CA THR A 631 28.83 11.18 -12.06
C THR A 631 29.37 12.53 -11.63
N THR A 632 28.63 13.61 -11.90
CA THR A 632 29.01 14.99 -11.60
C THR A 632 27.95 15.64 -10.73
N LEU A 633 28.37 16.33 -9.67
CA LEU A 633 27.51 17.15 -8.82
C LEU A 633 27.13 18.43 -9.58
N VAL A 634 25.83 18.70 -9.71
CA VAL A 634 25.29 19.88 -10.41
C VAL A 634 25.08 21.03 -9.44
N SER A 635 24.53 20.76 -8.25
CA SER A 635 24.20 21.73 -7.20
C SER A 635 25.44 22.16 -6.39
N VAL A 636 26.54 22.51 -7.10
CA VAL A 636 27.80 22.93 -6.48
C VAL A 636 27.75 24.37 -5.98
N ASN A 637 28.50 24.67 -4.92
CA ASN A 637 28.67 26.03 -4.39
C ASN A 637 29.42 26.96 -5.38
N SER A 638 29.46 28.24 -5.10
CA SER A 638 30.03 29.28 -5.99
C SER A 638 31.50 29.12 -6.31
N ASN A 639 32.25 28.36 -5.50
CA ASN A 639 33.67 28.06 -5.79
C ASN A 639 33.87 26.75 -6.58
N GLY A 640 32.78 25.99 -6.83
CA GLY A 640 32.78 24.74 -7.61
C GLY A 640 33.45 23.54 -6.93
N LEU A 641 33.74 23.62 -5.62
CA LEU A 641 34.51 22.59 -4.91
C LEU A 641 33.69 21.67 -4.03
N ALA A 642 32.47 22.07 -3.62
CA ALA A 642 31.59 21.31 -2.72
C ALA A 642 30.13 21.52 -3.07
N ALA A 643 29.27 20.68 -2.53
CA ALA A 643 27.82 20.82 -2.62
C ALA A 643 27.30 22.12 -1.99
N GLY A 644 26.11 22.53 -2.40
CA GLY A 644 25.38 23.63 -1.80
C GLY A 644 25.06 23.38 -0.33
N ASN A 645 24.77 24.46 0.41
CA ASN A 645 24.44 24.36 1.84
C ASN A 645 22.93 24.11 2.12
N GLY A 646 22.15 23.76 1.11
CA GLY A 646 20.71 23.46 1.23
C GLY A 646 20.25 22.52 0.12
N SER A 647 19.11 21.87 0.34
CA SER A 647 18.54 20.88 -0.59
C SER A 647 18.31 21.43 -1.98
N SER A 648 18.56 20.61 -2.98
CA SER A 648 18.34 20.88 -4.41
C SER A 648 17.55 19.74 -5.05
N TYR A 649 16.58 20.05 -5.94
CA TYR A 649 15.63 19.10 -6.50
C TYR A 649 14.96 19.61 -7.79
N SER A 650 14.04 18.79 -8.37
CA SER A 650 13.33 19.05 -9.62
C SER A 650 14.25 19.39 -10.81
N PRO A 651 15.23 18.54 -11.12
CA PRO A 651 16.16 18.80 -12.21
C PRO A 651 15.51 18.59 -13.58
N SER A 652 15.92 19.40 -14.55
CA SER A 652 15.71 19.16 -15.97
C SER A 652 16.95 19.52 -16.77
N ILE A 653 17.24 18.76 -17.84
CA ILE A 653 18.44 18.92 -18.65
C ILE A 653 18.08 19.31 -20.09
N SER A 654 18.88 20.21 -20.71
CA SER A 654 18.74 20.55 -22.12
C SER A 654 19.13 19.38 -23.02
N GLN A 655 18.61 19.37 -24.26
CA GLN A 655 18.82 18.26 -25.21
C GLN A 655 20.30 18.03 -25.59
N ASP A 656 21.15 19.05 -25.50
CA ASP A 656 22.59 18.98 -25.73
C ASP A 656 23.40 18.57 -24.49
N GLY A 657 22.72 18.32 -23.36
CA GLY A 657 23.35 17.96 -22.09
C GLY A 657 24.09 19.11 -21.39
N ARG A 658 24.00 20.35 -21.90
CA ARG A 658 24.78 21.48 -21.38
C ARG A 658 24.18 22.17 -20.18
N PHE A 659 22.86 22.40 -20.19
CA PHE A 659 22.18 23.17 -19.17
C PHE A 659 21.33 22.29 -18.27
N VAL A 660 21.49 22.47 -16.96
CA VAL A 660 20.63 21.82 -15.96
C VAL A 660 19.91 22.90 -15.16
N LEU A 661 18.58 22.88 -15.23
CA LEU A 661 17.69 23.74 -14.45
C LEU A 661 17.26 22.97 -13.19
N PHE A 662 17.26 23.63 -12.03
CA PHE A 662 16.84 23.01 -10.76
C PHE A 662 16.39 24.05 -9.73
N LEU A 663 15.70 23.58 -8.71
CA LEU A 663 15.33 24.35 -7.52
C LEU A 663 16.31 24.09 -6.39
N SER A 664 16.61 25.09 -5.58
CA SER A 664 17.49 24.93 -4.42
C SER A 664 17.18 25.91 -3.30
N GLY A 665 17.24 25.38 -2.04
CA GLY A 665 17.28 26.16 -0.83
C GLY A 665 18.67 26.65 -0.43
N ALA A 666 19.71 26.30 -1.19
CA ALA A 666 21.09 26.71 -0.90
C ALA A 666 21.31 28.19 -1.14
N SER A 667 22.02 28.83 -0.22
CA SER A 667 22.35 30.26 -0.28
C SER A 667 23.73 30.53 -0.85
N ASN A 668 24.52 29.51 -1.19
CA ASN A 668 25.92 29.63 -1.60
C ASN A 668 26.26 29.10 -3.00
N LEU A 669 25.25 28.81 -3.83
CA LEU A 669 25.48 28.31 -5.20
C LEU A 669 26.03 29.39 -6.14
N THR A 670 25.77 30.67 -5.85
CA THR A 670 26.32 31.83 -6.55
C THR A 670 26.73 32.90 -5.53
N VAL A 671 27.50 33.85 -5.97
CA VAL A 671 27.82 35.06 -5.15
C VAL A 671 26.57 35.94 -5.11
N GLY A 672 25.99 36.17 -3.92
CA GLY A 672 24.81 37.00 -3.73
C GLY A 672 24.13 36.75 -2.40
N THR A 673 23.12 37.56 -2.08
CA THR A 673 22.24 37.34 -0.92
C THR A 673 20.94 36.72 -1.40
N PHE A 674 20.54 35.61 -0.75
CA PHE A 674 19.30 34.89 -1.04
C PHE A 674 18.35 35.03 0.14
N SER A 675 17.10 35.42 -0.14
CA SER A 675 16.04 35.55 0.85
C SER A 675 14.82 34.78 0.37
N GLY A 676 14.57 33.63 0.90
CA GLY A 676 13.46 32.79 0.50
C GLY A 676 13.83 31.33 0.69
N PRO A 677 12.86 30.45 0.89
CA PRO A 677 13.14 29.03 1.16
C PRO A 677 13.74 28.30 -0.05
N GLU A 678 13.43 28.76 -1.26
CA GLU A 678 13.82 28.10 -2.51
C GLU A 678 14.04 29.13 -3.63
N ASN A 679 15.03 28.88 -4.45
CA ASN A 679 15.34 29.70 -5.62
C ASN A 679 15.56 28.82 -6.86
N VAL A 680 15.40 29.45 -8.04
CA VAL A 680 15.58 28.77 -9.34
C VAL A 680 17.02 29.04 -9.81
N PHE A 681 17.73 27.95 -10.11
CA PHE A 681 19.09 27.97 -10.63
C PHE A 681 19.21 27.28 -11.99
N LEU A 682 20.12 27.78 -12.81
CA LEU A 682 20.54 27.17 -14.06
C LEU A 682 22.04 26.91 -14.01
N ARG A 683 22.46 25.66 -14.22
CA ARG A 683 23.86 25.29 -14.30
C ARG A 683 24.26 25.13 -15.77
N ASP A 684 25.32 25.82 -16.21
CA ASP A 684 26.02 25.55 -17.45
C ASP A 684 27.15 24.55 -17.14
N LEU A 685 26.99 23.30 -17.54
CA LEU A 685 27.96 22.24 -17.30
C LEU A 685 29.25 22.43 -18.11
N ALA A 686 29.17 23.05 -19.29
CA ALA A 686 30.36 23.33 -20.16
C ALA A 686 31.24 24.45 -19.60
N LEU A 687 30.63 25.51 -19.02
CA LEU A 687 31.36 26.62 -18.41
C LEU A 687 31.63 26.40 -16.91
N GLY A 688 30.98 25.39 -16.29
CA GLY A 688 31.06 25.16 -14.85
C GLY A 688 30.47 26.31 -14.02
N THR A 689 29.44 27.00 -14.53
CA THR A 689 28.91 28.24 -13.92
C THR A 689 27.44 28.07 -13.52
N ASN A 690 27.08 28.55 -12.31
CA ASN A 690 25.70 28.66 -11.86
C ASN A 690 25.14 30.04 -12.13
N TYR A 691 23.92 30.12 -12.64
CA TYR A 691 23.14 31.36 -12.77
C TYR A 691 21.95 31.30 -11.80
N ALA A 692 21.83 32.26 -10.91
CA ALA A 692 20.64 32.42 -10.07
C ALA A 692 19.58 33.22 -10.86
N LEU A 693 18.46 32.55 -11.21
CA LEU A 693 17.37 33.23 -11.91
C LEU A 693 16.43 33.94 -10.93
N THR A 694 16.42 33.52 -9.66
CA THR A 694 15.73 34.21 -8.55
C THR A 694 16.65 34.40 -7.36
N SER A 695 16.31 35.37 -6.48
CA SER A 695 17.05 35.63 -5.25
C SER A 695 16.17 35.85 -4.03
N SER A 696 14.87 36.07 -4.23
CA SER A 696 13.88 36.35 -3.17
C SER A 696 12.83 35.26 -3.03
N GLY A 697 13.14 34.10 -3.54
CA GLY A 697 12.25 32.95 -3.68
C GLY A 697 11.70 32.82 -5.08
N GLY A 698 11.65 31.58 -5.58
CA GLY A 698 11.08 31.23 -6.88
C GLY A 698 10.54 29.83 -6.85
N SER A 699 9.70 29.50 -7.79
CA SER A 699 9.13 28.17 -7.94
C SER A 699 8.77 27.93 -9.39
N ILE A 700 8.38 26.70 -9.68
CA ILE A 700 7.87 26.26 -10.98
C ILE A 700 8.73 26.78 -12.12
N ALA A 701 9.69 25.96 -12.51
CA ALA A 701 10.59 26.28 -13.60
C ALA A 701 10.41 25.26 -14.73
N SER A 702 10.39 25.75 -15.96
CA SER A 702 10.28 24.94 -17.18
C SER A 702 11.27 25.50 -18.21
N MET A 703 12.06 24.64 -18.81
CA MET A 703 13.07 24.99 -19.81
C MET A 703 12.67 24.44 -21.18
N THR A 704 12.89 25.20 -22.24
CA THR A 704 12.78 24.67 -23.61
C THR A 704 13.80 23.55 -23.84
N ARG A 705 13.46 22.56 -24.66
CA ARG A 705 14.35 21.41 -24.91
C ARG A 705 15.76 21.82 -25.40
N ASP A 706 15.85 22.87 -26.19
CA ASP A 706 17.12 23.43 -26.69
C ASP A 706 17.87 24.27 -25.65
N GLY A 707 17.34 24.42 -24.44
CA GLY A 707 17.96 25.17 -23.37
C GLY A 707 17.96 26.71 -23.55
N ARG A 708 17.32 27.27 -24.60
CA ARG A 708 17.36 28.71 -24.91
C ARG A 708 16.49 29.56 -23.99
N PHE A 709 15.37 29.03 -23.50
CA PHE A 709 14.45 29.78 -22.67
C PHE A 709 14.05 29.03 -21.41
N VAL A 710 13.91 29.76 -20.31
CA VAL A 710 13.44 29.26 -19.02
C VAL A 710 12.26 30.11 -18.55
N ALA A 711 11.10 29.49 -18.35
CA ALA A 711 9.95 30.14 -17.71
C ALA A 711 9.93 29.78 -16.22
N PHE A 712 9.75 30.76 -15.34
CA PHE A 712 9.73 30.56 -13.89
C PHE A 712 8.91 31.61 -13.17
N LEU A 713 8.48 31.30 -11.94
CA LEU A 713 7.85 32.23 -11.03
C LEU A 713 8.89 32.79 -10.05
N ALA A 714 8.90 34.10 -9.86
CA ALA A 714 9.75 34.76 -8.86
C ALA A 714 8.92 35.66 -7.96
N LYS A 715 9.19 35.59 -6.65
CA LYS A 715 8.57 36.50 -5.67
C LYS A 715 9.08 37.93 -5.86
N ILE A 716 8.16 38.88 -5.66
CA ILE A 716 8.49 40.30 -5.61
C ILE A 716 8.99 40.59 -4.19
N PRO A 717 10.17 41.22 -4.00
CA PRO A 717 10.65 41.61 -2.68
C PRO A 717 9.62 42.46 -1.92
N GLY A 718 9.21 42.00 -0.72
CA GLY A 718 8.23 42.68 0.12
C GLY A 718 6.77 42.43 -0.25
N ASP A 719 6.47 41.52 -1.21
CA ASP A 719 5.13 41.14 -1.62
C ASP A 719 4.94 39.58 -1.47
N VAL A 720 3.71 39.16 -1.25
CA VAL A 720 3.33 37.72 -1.27
C VAL A 720 3.15 37.20 -2.70
N ARG A 721 3.04 38.08 -3.68
CA ARG A 721 2.81 37.77 -5.08
C ARG A 721 4.07 37.31 -5.79
N SER A 722 3.92 36.49 -6.81
CA SER A 722 4.96 36.07 -7.75
C SER A 722 4.61 36.56 -9.15
N ASN A 723 5.61 37.01 -9.91
CA ASN A 723 5.49 37.29 -11.34
C ASN A 723 5.98 36.07 -12.15
N LEU A 724 5.39 35.87 -13.32
CA LEU A 724 5.90 34.93 -14.32
C LEU A 724 6.94 35.62 -15.20
N TYR A 725 8.10 34.99 -15.32
CA TYR A 725 9.20 35.46 -16.15
C TYR A 725 9.60 34.41 -17.18
N VAL A 726 10.08 34.89 -18.35
CA VAL A 726 10.84 34.06 -19.28
C VAL A 726 12.25 34.65 -19.38
N TRP A 727 13.24 33.79 -19.14
CA TRP A 727 14.67 34.09 -19.25
C TRP A 727 15.22 33.61 -20.58
N ASN A 728 15.90 34.45 -21.34
CA ASN A 728 16.67 34.07 -22.51
C ASN A 728 18.10 33.74 -22.07
N VAL A 729 18.52 32.50 -22.21
CA VAL A 729 19.81 31.99 -21.74
C VAL A 729 20.97 32.65 -22.50
N ALA A 730 20.85 32.77 -23.84
CA ALA A 730 21.91 33.36 -24.67
C ALA A 730 22.11 34.83 -24.42
N MET A 731 21.06 35.59 -24.09
CA MET A 731 21.11 37.02 -23.77
C MET A 731 21.38 37.27 -22.28
N ALA A 732 21.36 36.25 -21.44
CA ALA A 732 21.44 36.31 -19.98
C ALA A 732 20.47 37.36 -19.40
N SER A 733 19.26 37.47 -19.93
CA SER A 733 18.30 38.52 -19.61
C SER A 733 16.85 38.06 -19.68
N ARG A 734 15.95 38.76 -19.00
CA ARG A 734 14.49 38.52 -19.08
C ARG A 734 13.94 38.97 -20.41
N SER A 735 13.25 38.10 -21.13
CA SER A 735 12.59 38.37 -22.40
C SER A 735 11.08 38.62 -22.27
N TYR A 736 10.48 38.18 -21.15
CA TYR A 736 9.05 38.32 -20.88
C TYR A 736 8.80 38.48 -19.38
N THR A 737 7.77 39.25 -19.02
CA THR A 737 7.29 39.39 -17.65
C THR A 737 5.77 39.50 -17.66
N ASN A 738 5.08 38.65 -16.87
CA ASN A 738 3.66 38.79 -16.61
C ASN A 738 3.45 39.13 -15.12
N PRO A 739 2.91 40.33 -14.81
CA PRO A 739 2.71 40.78 -13.43
C PRO A 739 1.37 40.30 -12.82
N MET A 740 0.65 39.37 -13.46
CA MET A 740 -0.64 38.86 -13.00
C MET A 740 -0.47 38.20 -11.63
N ALA A 741 -1.29 38.58 -10.66
CA ALA A 741 -1.26 37.99 -9.32
C ALA A 741 -1.91 36.62 -9.29
N GLY A 742 -1.34 35.69 -8.50
CA GLY A 742 -1.94 34.36 -8.26
C GLY A 742 -1.58 33.33 -9.31
N ILE A 743 -0.52 33.48 -10.09
CA ILE A 743 0.01 32.45 -10.96
C ILE A 743 0.62 31.35 -10.07
N SER A 744 0.16 30.12 -10.20
CA SER A 744 0.64 28.97 -9.39
C SER A 744 1.29 27.86 -10.21
N THR A 745 1.05 27.83 -11.52
CA THR A 745 1.67 26.87 -12.46
C THR A 745 1.97 27.59 -13.78
N ALA A 746 3.12 27.32 -14.36
CA ALA A 746 3.49 27.83 -15.67
C ALA A 746 4.39 26.85 -16.42
N THR A 747 4.31 26.86 -17.76
CA THR A 747 5.22 26.13 -18.64
C THR A 747 5.42 26.95 -19.93
N ILE A 748 6.51 26.68 -20.65
CA ILE A 748 6.83 27.35 -21.91
C ILE A 748 6.70 26.35 -23.08
N THR A 749 6.24 26.83 -24.23
CA THR A 749 6.21 26.02 -25.44
C THR A 749 7.63 25.62 -25.88
N PRO A 750 7.84 24.48 -26.53
CA PRO A 750 9.16 23.99 -26.96
C PRO A 750 9.95 24.99 -27.81
N ASP A 751 9.29 25.83 -28.60
CA ASP A 751 9.91 26.89 -29.42
C ASP A 751 10.16 28.19 -28.64
N GLY A 752 9.70 28.32 -27.41
CA GLY A 752 9.82 29.52 -26.59
C GLY A 752 8.88 30.65 -26.98
N SER A 753 7.91 30.41 -27.87
CA SER A 753 7.04 31.50 -28.41
C SER A 753 5.86 31.85 -27.51
N LYS A 754 5.39 30.91 -26.72
CA LYS A 754 4.23 31.05 -25.82
C LYS A 754 4.54 30.52 -24.42
N VAL A 755 3.87 31.11 -23.42
CA VAL A 755 3.79 30.56 -22.05
C VAL A 755 2.36 30.18 -21.75
N VAL A 756 2.19 29.08 -21.06
CA VAL A 756 0.92 28.58 -20.56
C VAL A 756 0.96 28.64 -19.05
N PHE A 757 -0.02 29.28 -18.43
CA PHE A 757 0.00 29.45 -16.98
C PHE A 757 -1.41 29.39 -16.39
N TRP A 758 -1.47 29.00 -15.11
CA TRP A 758 -2.68 28.91 -14.32
C TRP A 758 -2.76 30.07 -13.34
N GLU A 759 -3.86 30.86 -13.43
CA GLU A 759 -4.21 31.90 -12.47
C GLU A 759 -5.15 31.31 -11.41
N SER A 760 -4.64 31.04 -10.23
CA SER A 760 -5.39 30.38 -9.15
C SER A 760 -6.51 31.27 -8.56
N ASN A 761 -6.33 32.58 -8.52
CA ASN A 761 -7.31 33.52 -7.94
C ASN A 761 -8.60 33.60 -8.78
N ALA A 762 -8.48 33.58 -10.11
CA ALA A 762 -9.61 33.64 -11.04
C ALA A 762 -10.00 32.22 -11.52
N ALA A 763 -9.20 31.21 -11.23
CA ALA A 763 -9.36 29.82 -11.69
C ALA A 763 -9.39 29.70 -13.23
N PHE A 764 -8.47 30.39 -13.92
CA PHE A 764 -8.34 30.37 -15.36
C PHE A 764 -6.99 29.86 -15.85
N LEU A 765 -7.01 29.10 -16.94
CA LEU A 765 -5.82 28.70 -17.69
C LEU A 765 -5.61 29.64 -18.88
N HIS A 766 -4.40 30.17 -19.00
CA HIS A 766 -4.01 31.15 -20.01
C HIS A 766 -2.96 30.61 -20.97
N VAL A 767 -3.02 31.05 -22.23
CA VAL A 767 -1.96 30.91 -23.22
C VAL A 767 -1.57 32.28 -23.70
N ALA A 768 -0.37 32.75 -23.35
CA ALA A 768 0.13 34.07 -23.70
C ALA A 768 1.35 34.00 -24.63
N GLY A 769 1.42 34.93 -25.59
CA GLY A 769 2.59 35.10 -26.45
C GLY A 769 3.76 35.74 -25.68
N VAL A 770 4.97 35.18 -25.79
CA VAL A 770 6.21 35.76 -25.24
C VAL A 770 6.57 37.05 -25.98
N VAL A 771 6.20 37.17 -27.25
CA VAL A 771 6.33 38.36 -28.07
C VAL A 771 4.93 38.77 -28.52
N GLY A 772 4.57 40.06 -28.37
CA GLY A 772 3.30 40.63 -28.85
C GLY A 772 2.14 40.62 -27.86
N ASN A 773 2.33 40.17 -26.61
CA ASN A 773 1.37 40.25 -25.48
C ASN A 773 -0.06 39.73 -25.79
N SER A 774 -0.21 38.75 -26.68
CA SER A 774 -1.48 38.06 -26.85
C SER A 774 -1.77 37.17 -25.64
N ASP A 775 -2.97 37.26 -25.08
CA ASP A 775 -3.41 36.37 -23.97
C ASP A 775 -4.78 35.79 -24.31
N ALA A 776 -4.94 34.50 -24.15
CA ALA A 776 -6.19 33.77 -24.36
C ALA A 776 -6.48 32.88 -23.15
N VAL A 777 -7.70 32.99 -22.60
CA VAL A 777 -8.24 32.10 -21.59
C VAL A 777 -8.75 30.85 -22.27
N ILE A 778 -8.27 29.67 -21.90
CA ILE A 778 -8.59 28.41 -22.57
C ILE A 778 -9.37 27.41 -21.71
N GLY A 779 -9.47 27.64 -20.41
CA GLY A 779 -10.23 26.78 -19.49
C GLY A 779 -10.45 27.42 -18.14
N SER A 780 -11.43 26.89 -17.39
CA SER A 780 -11.66 27.23 -15.99
C SER A 780 -11.58 25.95 -15.15
N ASN A 781 -11.00 26.04 -13.95
CA ASN A 781 -10.89 24.87 -13.08
C ASN A 781 -11.20 25.25 -11.63
N GLY A 782 -12.07 24.55 -10.97
CA GLY A 782 -12.55 24.82 -9.61
C GLY A 782 -11.50 24.76 -8.48
N GLY A 783 -10.30 25.30 -8.71
CA GLY A 783 -9.33 25.58 -7.63
C GLY A 783 -8.14 24.63 -7.46
N THR A 784 -7.85 23.71 -8.39
CA THR A 784 -6.64 22.88 -8.32
C THR A 784 -5.67 23.19 -9.48
N ASN A 785 -4.36 23.19 -9.21
CA ASN A 785 -3.33 23.36 -10.24
C ASN A 785 -3.48 22.31 -11.36
N PRO A 786 -3.71 22.71 -12.63
CA PRO A 786 -3.84 21.76 -13.73
C PRO A 786 -2.48 21.19 -14.11
N VAL A 787 -2.46 19.90 -14.47
CA VAL A 787 -1.30 19.29 -15.15
C VAL A 787 -1.34 19.71 -16.61
N ILE A 788 -0.34 20.46 -17.08
CA ILE A 788 -0.23 20.96 -18.45
C ILE A 788 0.88 20.21 -19.17
N ARG A 789 0.60 19.69 -20.37
CA ARG A 789 1.60 19.06 -21.26
C ARG A 789 1.45 19.61 -22.66
N ILE A 790 2.57 19.93 -23.31
CA ILE A 790 2.62 20.53 -24.64
C ILE A 790 3.29 19.56 -25.61
N SER A 791 2.73 19.38 -26.80
CA SER A 791 3.33 18.58 -27.85
C SER A 791 4.65 19.17 -28.35
N ALA A 792 5.62 18.33 -28.69
CA ALA A 792 6.95 18.79 -29.09
C ALA A 792 6.93 19.63 -30.39
N ASN A 793 5.92 19.42 -31.26
CA ASN A 793 5.70 20.19 -32.49
C ASN A 793 4.90 21.48 -32.30
N ASN A 794 4.63 21.91 -31.08
CA ASN A 794 3.81 23.09 -30.72
C ASN A 794 2.39 23.11 -31.32
N SER A 795 1.82 21.97 -31.72
CA SER A 795 0.46 21.95 -32.30
C SER A 795 -0.63 21.96 -31.25
N ALA A 796 -0.41 21.37 -30.09
CA ALA A 796 -1.44 21.24 -29.07
C ALA A 796 -0.86 21.14 -27.65
N LEU A 797 -1.71 21.43 -26.67
CA LEU A 797 -1.45 21.12 -25.27
C LEU A 797 -2.64 20.35 -24.66
N THR A 798 -2.36 19.64 -23.57
CA THR A 798 -3.39 18.98 -22.76
C THR A 798 -3.43 19.57 -21.36
N TYR A 799 -4.63 19.61 -20.78
CA TYR A 799 -4.86 20.11 -19.44
C TYR A 799 -6.04 19.39 -18.78
N VAL A 800 -6.12 19.51 -17.46
CA VAL A 800 -7.25 18.97 -16.66
C VAL A 800 -8.15 20.14 -16.27
N SER A 801 -9.46 19.98 -16.45
CA SER A 801 -10.48 20.94 -16.01
C SER A 801 -11.63 20.21 -15.32
N ILE A 802 -12.37 20.91 -14.44
CA ILE A 802 -13.55 20.35 -13.78
C ILE A 802 -14.77 20.54 -14.67
N GLN A 803 -15.50 19.47 -14.94
CA GLN A 803 -16.81 19.48 -15.58
C GLN A 803 -17.82 18.79 -14.64
N GLY A 804 -18.82 19.54 -14.19
CA GLY A 804 -19.70 19.04 -13.13
C GLY A 804 -18.92 18.83 -11.80
N ASN A 805 -18.91 17.60 -11.29
CA ASN A 805 -18.22 17.23 -10.05
C ASN A 805 -16.93 16.43 -10.28
N ALA A 806 -16.52 16.20 -11.53
CA ALA A 806 -15.36 15.36 -11.85
C ALA A 806 -14.31 16.12 -12.65
N LYS A 807 -13.04 15.76 -12.44
CA LYS A 807 -11.92 16.20 -13.28
C LYS A 807 -12.00 15.51 -14.62
N GLN A 808 -11.82 16.27 -15.71
CA GLN A 808 -11.80 15.77 -17.08
C GLN A 808 -10.58 16.29 -17.83
N VAL A 809 -10.13 15.53 -18.83
CA VAL A 809 -8.98 15.88 -19.67
C VAL A 809 -9.45 16.57 -20.93
N TYR A 810 -8.75 17.65 -21.27
CA TYR A 810 -8.96 18.45 -22.47
C TYR A 810 -7.68 18.56 -23.29
N ALA A 811 -7.82 18.73 -24.59
CA ALA A 811 -6.76 19.18 -25.48
C ALA A 811 -7.11 20.53 -26.08
N TYR A 812 -6.14 21.44 -26.12
CA TYR A 812 -6.24 22.75 -26.76
C TYR A 812 -5.32 22.79 -27.97
N ASP A 813 -5.86 23.16 -29.11
CA ASP A 813 -5.11 23.33 -30.34
C ASP A 813 -4.49 24.73 -30.36
N LEU A 814 -3.17 24.81 -30.40
CA LEU A 814 -2.43 26.07 -30.30
C LEU A 814 -2.52 26.92 -31.58
N GLN A 815 -2.96 26.36 -32.72
CA GLN A 815 -3.11 27.06 -33.98
C GLN A 815 -4.52 27.57 -34.18
N SER A 816 -5.52 26.71 -33.97
CA SER A 816 -6.94 27.09 -34.15
C SER A 816 -7.53 27.83 -32.95
N GLY A 817 -6.93 27.72 -31.77
CA GLY A 817 -7.43 28.31 -30.54
C GLY A 817 -8.65 27.60 -29.95
N THR A 818 -8.85 26.31 -30.24
CA THR A 818 -10.05 25.55 -29.81
C THR A 818 -9.71 24.46 -28.81
N SER A 819 -10.58 24.28 -27.79
CA SER A 819 -10.49 23.20 -26.81
C SER A 819 -11.44 22.06 -27.16
N VAL A 820 -10.98 20.83 -26.98
CA VAL A 820 -11.77 19.60 -27.17
C VAL A 820 -11.70 18.78 -25.88
N LEU A 821 -12.85 18.26 -25.42
CA LEU A 821 -12.94 17.30 -24.33
C LEU A 821 -12.40 15.96 -24.82
N ILE A 822 -11.46 15.38 -24.09
CA ILE A 822 -10.77 14.12 -24.43
C ILE A 822 -11.41 12.94 -23.70
N SER A 823 -11.61 13.08 -22.37
CA SER A 823 -12.14 12.02 -21.53
C SER A 823 -13.67 11.95 -21.57
N HIS A 824 -14.24 11.72 -22.75
CA HIS A 824 -15.67 11.56 -22.99
C HIS A 824 -16.03 10.11 -23.33
N PRO A 825 -17.25 9.64 -23.00
CA PRO A 825 -17.77 8.36 -23.49
C PRO A 825 -17.78 8.27 -25.01
N PHE A 826 -17.65 7.05 -25.55
CA PHE A 826 -17.56 6.84 -27.02
C PHE A 826 -18.81 7.32 -27.79
N ASN A 827 -19.93 7.47 -27.12
CA ASN A 827 -21.24 7.87 -27.74
C ASN A 827 -21.76 9.21 -27.21
N SER A 828 -20.97 9.98 -26.52
CA SER A 828 -21.37 11.23 -25.86
C SER A 828 -20.26 12.27 -25.90
N SER A 829 -20.63 13.55 -26.01
CA SER A 829 -19.72 14.68 -25.86
C SER A 829 -19.65 15.21 -24.40
N SER A 830 -20.35 14.57 -23.47
CA SER A 830 -20.25 14.89 -22.04
C SER A 830 -19.02 14.23 -21.42
N GLY A 831 -18.56 14.73 -20.28
CA GLY A 831 -17.46 14.08 -19.56
C GLY A 831 -17.79 12.67 -19.08
N GLY A 832 -16.76 11.81 -18.97
CA GLY A 832 -16.88 10.44 -18.47
C GLY A 832 -17.37 10.38 -17.02
N SER A 833 -17.89 9.22 -16.61
CA SER A 833 -18.52 8.99 -15.30
C SER A 833 -17.56 9.11 -14.10
N GLY A 834 -16.24 9.08 -14.33
CA GLY A 834 -15.20 9.11 -13.28
C GLY A 834 -14.21 10.27 -13.43
N VAL A 835 -13.23 10.29 -12.53
CA VAL A 835 -12.12 11.26 -12.54
C VAL A 835 -11.12 10.87 -13.62
N SER A 836 -10.75 11.84 -14.46
CA SER A 836 -9.69 11.70 -15.48
C SER A 836 -8.60 12.74 -15.23
N ASP A 837 -7.33 12.28 -15.17
CA ASP A 837 -6.17 13.12 -14.83
C ASP A 837 -4.88 12.67 -15.52
N SER A 838 -3.75 13.31 -15.17
CA SER A 838 -2.39 12.97 -15.61
C SER A 838 -2.24 12.83 -17.14
N PRO A 839 -2.78 13.76 -17.96
CA PRO A 839 -2.65 13.66 -19.40
C PRO A 839 -1.21 13.87 -19.87
N VAL A 840 -0.83 13.12 -20.90
CA VAL A 840 0.37 13.34 -21.71
C VAL A 840 -0.01 13.35 -23.19
N ILE A 841 0.75 14.06 -23.99
CA ILE A 841 0.48 14.21 -25.42
C ILE A 841 1.70 13.77 -26.23
N SER A 842 1.47 13.02 -27.30
CA SER A 842 2.55 12.60 -28.22
C SER A 842 3.25 13.80 -28.87
N ASN A 843 4.50 13.60 -29.30
CA ASN A 843 5.32 14.67 -29.88
C ASN A 843 4.68 15.36 -31.09
N ASN A 844 3.93 14.61 -31.92
CA ASN A 844 3.19 15.11 -33.06
C ASN A 844 1.81 15.70 -32.70
N GLY A 845 1.44 15.70 -31.42
CA GLY A 845 0.17 16.26 -30.94
C GLY A 845 -1.08 15.45 -31.25
N ARG A 846 -0.95 14.23 -31.82
CA ARG A 846 -2.09 13.41 -32.24
C ARG A 846 -2.70 12.59 -31.11
N LEU A 847 -1.88 11.82 -30.37
CA LEU A 847 -2.32 10.93 -29.31
C LEU A 847 -2.25 11.61 -27.95
N VAL A 848 -3.27 11.40 -27.13
CA VAL A 848 -3.30 11.82 -25.73
C VAL A 848 -3.50 10.57 -24.86
N ALA A 849 -2.53 10.26 -24.03
CA ALA A 849 -2.73 9.23 -23.01
C ALA A 849 -3.04 9.89 -21.65
N TYR A 850 -3.89 9.26 -20.86
CA TYR A 850 -4.30 9.79 -19.57
C TYR A 850 -4.80 8.67 -18.65
N ARG A 851 -4.89 8.98 -17.37
CA ARG A 851 -5.43 8.07 -16.37
C ARG A 851 -6.89 8.39 -16.07
N SER A 852 -7.74 7.37 -15.93
CA SER A 852 -9.16 7.58 -15.58
C SER A 852 -9.75 6.43 -14.76
N THR A 853 -10.70 6.79 -13.87
CA THR A 853 -11.57 5.86 -13.14
C THR A 853 -12.96 5.74 -13.77
N ALA A 854 -13.20 6.39 -14.90
CA ALA A 854 -14.48 6.35 -15.60
C ALA A 854 -14.73 4.96 -16.21
N THR A 855 -15.95 4.43 -16.02
CA THR A 855 -16.35 3.10 -16.50
C THR A 855 -17.02 3.11 -17.88
N ASP A 856 -17.21 4.29 -18.48
CA ASP A 856 -18.01 4.51 -19.70
C ASP A 856 -17.22 5.06 -20.91
N LEU A 857 -15.90 5.21 -20.79
CA LEU A 857 -15.07 5.77 -21.87
C LEU A 857 -14.93 4.84 -23.08
N VAL A 858 -15.01 3.54 -22.84
CA VAL A 858 -14.95 2.49 -23.87
C VAL A 858 -16.12 1.51 -23.75
N THR A 859 -16.43 0.83 -24.84
CA THR A 859 -17.43 -0.25 -24.84
C THR A 859 -16.89 -1.45 -24.07
N GLY A 860 -17.74 -2.08 -23.26
CA GLY A 860 -17.33 -3.22 -22.41
C GLY A 860 -17.05 -2.85 -20.97
N GLY A 861 -16.93 -1.54 -20.68
CA GLY A 861 -16.72 -1.04 -19.33
C GLY A 861 -15.32 -1.29 -18.79
N THR A 862 -15.06 -0.74 -17.63
CA THR A 862 -13.85 -0.98 -16.84
C THR A 862 -14.25 -1.23 -15.38
N ASP A 863 -13.31 -1.67 -14.57
CA ASP A 863 -13.49 -2.00 -13.15
C ASP A 863 -13.68 -0.78 -12.22
N GLY A 864 -13.57 0.45 -12.76
CA GLY A 864 -13.64 1.69 -11.97
C GLY A 864 -12.36 2.01 -11.21
N LEU A 865 -11.32 1.20 -11.33
CA LEU A 865 -9.97 1.51 -10.84
C LEU A 865 -9.26 2.47 -11.80
N PRO A 866 -8.19 3.16 -11.36
CA PRO A 866 -7.40 4.02 -12.24
C PRO A 866 -6.75 3.24 -13.38
N ASN A 867 -7.27 3.39 -14.57
CA ASN A 867 -6.81 2.76 -15.82
C ASN A 867 -6.15 3.78 -16.75
N ILE A 868 -5.34 3.32 -17.69
CA ILE A 868 -4.71 4.14 -18.72
C ILE A 868 -5.52 4.05 -20.00
N PHE A 869 -5.87 5.21 -20.56
CA PHE A 869 -6.55 5.37 -21.82
C PHE A 869 -5.68 6.13 -22.82
N VAL A 870 -5.85 5.84 -24.09
CA VAL A 870 -5.25 6.58 -25.20
C VAL A 870 -6.39 7.11 -26.08
N TYR A 871 -6.41 8.43 -26.27
CA TYR A 871 -7.31 9.12 -27.17
C TYR A 871 -6.57 9.54 -28.43
N ASP A 872 -7.13 9.24 -29.58
CA ASP A 872 -6.64 9.70 -30.87
C ASP A 872 -7.45 10.93 -31.34
N ARG A 873 -6.82 12.09 -31.32
CA ARG A 873 -7.44 13.38 -31.73
C ARG A 873 -7.88 13.40 -33.21
N GLN A 874 -7.34 12.53 -34.03
CA GLN A 874 -7.71 12.44 -35.44
C GLN A 874 -8.95 11.59 -35.70
N THR A 875 -9.13 10.52 -34.93
CA THR A 875 -10.29 9.62 -35.07
C THR A 875 -11.40 9.91 -34.08
N ASP A 876 -11.16 10.71 -33.04
CA ASP A 876 -12.08 10.99 -31.93
C ASP A 876 -12.48 9.73 -31.12
N VAL A 877 -11.49 8.87 -30.82
CA VAL A 877 -11.71 7.57 -30.17
C VAL A 877 -10.85 7.40 -28.95
N ASN A 878 -11.47 6.99 -27.84
CA ASN A 878 -10.80 6.50 -26.65
C ASN A 878 -10.56 4.99 -26.73
N THR A 879 -9.39 4.54 -26.31
CA THR A 879 -9.00 3.14 -26.25
C THR A 879 -8.42 2.85 -24.88
N LEU A 880 -8.80 1.73 -24.26
CA LEU A 880 -8.22 1.26 -23.01
C LEU A 880 -6.82 0.70 -23.29
N ALA A 881 -5.79 1.32 -22.72
CA ALA A 881 -4.39 0.89 -22.89
C ALA A 881 -3.96 -0.13 -21.82
N SER A 882 -4.46 -0.02 -20.59
CA SER A 882 -4.18 -0.96 -19.50
C SER A 882 -5.09 -2.21 -19.56
N THR A 883 -5.06 -2.92 -20.69
CA THR A 883 -5.81 -4.18 -20.86
C THR A 883 -5.05 -5.35 -20.27
N SER A 884 -5.76 -6.34 -19.72
CA SER A 884 -5.15 -7.59 -19.30
C SER A 884 -4.48 -8.32 -20.48
N SER A 885 -3.56 -9.24 -20.20
CA SER A 885 -2.89 -10.07 -21.21
C SER A 885 -3.89 -10.88 -22.06
N SER A 886 -5.10 -11.15 -21.55
CA SER A 886 -6.21 -11.75 -22.32
C SER A 886 -6.89 -10.77 -23.30
N GLY A 887 -6.68 -9.46 -23.13
CA GLY A 887 -7.24 -8.42 -24.00
C GLY A 887 -8.75 -8.14 -23.83
N ASN A 888 -9.41 -8.77 -22.88
CA ASN A 888 -10.87 -8.77 -22.76
C ASN A 888 -11.43 -7.84 -21.67
N SER A 889 -10.57 -7.35 -20.77
CA SER A 889 -10.94 -6.49 -19.65
C SER A 889 -9.78 -5.58 -19.27
N SER A 890 -10.04 -4.57 -18.41
CA SER A 890 -8.98 -3.86 -17.71
C SER A 890 -8.13 -4.82 -16.90
N ALA A 891 -6.82 -4.55 -16.81
CA ALA A 891 -5.96 -5.30 -15.89
C ALA A 891 -6.37 -5.01 -14.43
N PRO A 892 -6.47 -6.03 -13.59
CA PRO A 892 -6.92 -5.85 -12.21
C PRO A 892 -5.84 -5.13 -11.41
N ASN A 893 -6.09 -3.96 -10.98
CA ASN A 893 -5.37 -3.05 -10.10
C ASN A 893 -5.07 -1.69 -10.77
N ARG A 894 -4.58 -0.72 -9.96
CA ARG A 894 -4.39 0.67 -10.39
C ARG A 894 -3.15 0.85 -11.26
N SER A 895 -3.24 1.74 -12.23
CA SER A 895 -2.13 2.22 -13.03
C SER A 895 -1.83 3.70 -12.72
N LEU A 896 -0.56 4.09 -12.83
CA LEU A 896 -0.11 5.48 -12.63
C LEU A 896 0.02 6.24 -13.94
N ALA A 897 0.41 7.53 -13.81
CA ALA A 897 0.54 8.44 -14.93
C ALA A 897 1.36 7.89 -16.10
N PRO A 898 0.85 7.92 -17.33
CA PRO A 898 1.56 7.44 -18.51
C PRO A 898 2.61 8.43 -19.00
N VAL A 899 3.58 7.93 -19.80
CA VAL A 899 4.59 8.73 -20.51
C VAL A 899 4.74 8.21 -21.93
N PHE A 900 4.61 9.07 -22.95
CA PHE A 900 4.92 8.68 -24.32
C PHE A 900 6.42 8.63 -24.58
N ALA A 901 6.88 7.60 -25.29
CA ALA A 901 8.12 7.71 -26.02
C ALA A 901 8.02 8.81 -27.09
N PRO A 902 9.12 9.45 -27.45
CA PRO A 902 9.11 10.48 -28.48
C PRO A 902 8.67 10.00 -29.87
N ASP A 903 8.73 8.69 -30.14
CA ASP A 903 8.17 8.07 -31.36
C ASP A 903 6.63 8.20 -31.44
N GLY A 904 5.97 8.48 -30.29
CA GLY A 904 4.53 8.55 -30.16
C GLY A 904 3.83 7.20 -30.31
N GLN A 905 4.57 6.08 -30.30
CA GLN A 905 4.08 4.73 -30.52
C GLN A 905 4.33 3.81 -29.34
N THR A 906 5.22 4.18 -28.44
CA THR A 906 5.47 3.45 -27.22
C THR A 906 4.95 4.26 -26.04
N LEU A 907 4.13 3.63 -25.19
CA LEU A 907 3.59 4.21 -23.97
C LEU A 907 4.21 3.49 -22.78
N PHE A 908 4.79 4.24 -21.86
CA PHE A 908 5.31 3.74 -20.59
C PHE A 908 4.36 4.14 -19.46
N PHE A 909 4.18 3.26 -18.52
CA PHE A 909 3.44 3.54 -17.28
C PHE A 909 3.82 2.58 -16.17
N SER A 910 3.56 2.96 -14.94
CA SER A 910 3.72 2.07 -13.78
C SER A 910 2.37 1.54 -13.34
N SER A 911 2.32 0.29 -12.91
CA SER A 911 1.09 -0.35 -12.45
C SER A 911 1.39 -1.44 -11.40
N TRP A 912 0.44 -1.64 -10.49
CA TRP A 912 0.40 -2.77 -9.56
C TRP A 912 -0.36 -3.97 -10.14
N ALA A 913 -0.77 -3.93 -11.40
CA ALA A 913 -1.53 -5.01 -12.01
C ALA A 913 -0.59 -6.08 -12.61
N GLY A 914 -0.58 -7.27 -12.03
CA GLY A 914 0.20 -8.42 -12.52
C GLY A 914 -0.35 -9.08 -13.79
N GLY A 915 -1.44 -8.55 -14.37
CA GLY A 915 -2.10 -9.15 -15.53
C GLY A 915 -1.59 -8.72 -16.90
N PHE A 916 -0.54 -7.88 -17.00
CA PHE A 916 -0.02 -7.38 -18.28
C PHE A 916 0.97 -8.33 -18.94
N VAL A 917 1.80 -8.98 -18.15
CA VAL A 917 2.80 -9.95 -18.61
C VAL A 917 2.66 -11.26 -17.85
N GLU A 918 3.14 -12.35 -18.45
CA GLU A 918 3.20 -13.63 -17.76
C GLU A 918 4.26 -13.59 -16.64
N ASN A 919 3.95 -14.22 -15.49
CA ASN A 919 4.85 -14.33 -14.34
C ASN A 919 5.15 -13.02 -13.60
N ASP A 920 4.25 -12.06 -13.65
CA ASP A 920 4.26 -10.86 -12.80
C ASP A 920 3.34 -11.11 -11.60
N PHE A 921 3.91 -11.45 -10.45
CA PHE A 921 3.18 -11.84 -9.24
C PHE A 921 3.70 -11.17 -7.96
N ASN A 922 4.53 -10.10 -8.10
CA ASN A 922 5.19 -9.49 -6.95
C ASN A 922 4.31 -8.54 -6.13
N HIS A 923 3.08 -8.25 -6.57
CA HIS A 923 2.17 -7.25 -5.98
C HIS A 923 2.76 -5.84 -5.79
N SER A 924 3.95 -5.62 -6.33
CA SER A 924 4.63 -4.33 -6.34
C SER A 924 4.28 -3.51 -7.58
N SER A 925 4.61 -2.23 -7.59
CA SER A 925 4.49 -1.41 -8.79
C SER A 925 5.65 -1.68 -9.73
N ASP A 926 5.32 -2.11 -10.94
CA ASP A 926 6.26 -2.35 -12.01
C ASP A 926 6.17 -1.32 -13.14
N VAL A 927 7.23 -1.18 -13.93
CA VAL A 927 7.25 -0.30 -15.10
C VAL A 927 7.06 -1.13 -16.36
N PHE A 928 6.02 -0.76 -17.12
CA PHE A 928 5.64 -1.44 -18.37
C PHE A 928 5.85 -0.54 -19.57
N ALA A 929 6.23 -1.14 -20.69
CA ALA A 929 6.18 -0.55 -22.02
C ALA A 929 5.06 -1.20 -22.82
N LEU A 930 4.20 -0.41 -23.41
CA LEU A 930 3.16 -0.82 -24.34
C LEU A 930 3.48 -0.27 -25.72
N SER A 931 3.70 -1.13 -26.71
CA SER A 931 3.81 -0.71 -28.10
C SER A 931 2.41 -0.47 -28.66
N LEU A 932 2.06 0.80 -28.93
CA LEU A 932 0.81 1.15 -29.55
C LEU A 932 0.84 0.75 -31.06
N PRO A 933 -0.25 0.22 -31.59
CA PRO A 933 -0.30 -0.09 -33.02
C PRO A 933 -0.14 1.18 -33.85
N TYR A 934 0.51 1.07 -35.00
CA TYR A 934 0.69 2.19 -35.93
C TYR A 934 -0.62 2.83 -36.37
N VAL A 935 -1.72 2.08 -36.24
CA VAL A 935 -3.03 2.48 -36.69
C VAL A 935 -4.08 2.06 -35.66
N LEU A 936 -4.61 3.01 -34.89
CA LEU A 936 -5.81 2.77 -34.09
C LEU A 936 -7.00 2.65 -35.07
N ILE A 937 -7.68 1.50 -35.03
CA ILE A 937 -8.81 1.20 -35.90
C ILE A 937 -10.10 1.46 -35.13
N ALA A 938 -10.92 2.34 -35.66
CA ALA A 938 -12.31 2.43 -35.20
C ALA A 938 -13.19 1.54 -36.10
N MET A 939 -14.20 0.90 -35.51
CA MET A 939 -15.13 0.06 -36.27
C MET A 939 -16.57 0.22 -35.83
N GLU A 940 -17.48 0.08 -36.78
CA GLU A 940 -18.91 0.11 -36.57
C GLU A 940 -19.55 -1.04 -37.35
N SER A 941 -20.42 -1.80 -36.70
CA SER A 941 -21.22 -2.83 -37.37
C SER A 941 -22.65 -2.34 -37.55
N SER A 942 -23.09 -2.22 -38.79
CA SER A 942 -24.43 -1.76 -39.14
C SER A 942 -24.95 -2.51 -40.36
N GLY A 943 -26.22 -2.99 -40.32
CA GLY A 943 -26.86 -3.68 -41.44
C GLY A 943 -26.22 -5.00 -41.85
N GLY A 944 -25.40 -5.62 -41.00
CA GLY A 944 -24.71 -6.88 -41.28
C GLY A 944 -23.31 -6.75 -41.89
N ALA A 945 -22.84 -5.51 -42.14
CA ALA A 945 -21.47 -5.24 -42.56
C ALA A 945 -20.69 -4.53 -41.43
N THR A 946 -19.38 -4.74 -41.38
CA THR A 946 -18.48 -4.02 -40.45
C THR A 946 -17.69 -2.97 -41.22
N ARG A 947 -17.86 -1.71 -40.82
CA ARG A 947 -17.08 -0.60 -41.32
C ARG A 947 -15.90 -0.38 -40.40
N LEU A 948 -14.70 -0.31 -40.97
CA LEU A 948 -13.44 0.02 -40.30
C LEU A 948 -12.97 1.37 -40.82
N TRP A 949 -12.40 2.20 -39.95
CA TRP A 949 -11.68 3.41 -40.38
C TRP A 949 -10.48 3.68 -39.46
N TRP A 950 -9.46 4.28 -40.05
CA TRP A 950 -8.21 4.64 -39.38
C TRP A 950 -7.60 5.89 -40.04
N PRO A 951 -6.62 6.54 -39.44
CA PRO A 951 -5.94 7.70 -40.01
C PRO A 951 -5.30 7.36 -41.35
N TRP A 952 -5.50 8.22 -42.37
CA TRP A 952 -4.88 8.07 -43.65
C TRP A 952 -3.45 8.66 -43.64
N ASP A 953 -2.47 7.90 -44.13
CA ASP A 953 -1.11 8.34 -44.36
C ASP A 953 -0.76 7.98 -45.82
N SER A 954 -0.56 9.01 -46.65
CA SER A 954 -0.27 8.84 -48.06
C SER A 954 1.10 8.23 -48.35
N SER A 955 1.98 8.14 -47.38
CA SER A 955 3.31 7.51 -47.48
C SER A 955 3.29 6.01 -47.20
N LYS A 956 2.14 5.43 -46.81
CA LYS A 956 2.01 4.03 -46.41
C LYS A 956 0.93 3.32 -47.22
N ASP A 957 1.23 2.06 -47.56
CA ASP A 957 0.25 1.12 -48.05
C ASP A 957 -0.40 0.37 -46.88
N PHE A 958 -1.72 0.17 -46.93
CA PHE A 958 -2.50 -0.47 -45.88
C PHE A 958 -3.12 -1.77 -46.36
N LYS A 959 -3.18 -2.77 -45.47
CA LYS A 959 -3.89 -4.02 -45.71
C LYS A 959 -4.73 -4.40 -44.50
N VAL A 960 -6.02 -4.70 -44.75
CA VAL A 960 -6.93 -5.17 -43.71
C VAL A 960 -6.90 -6.69 -43.64
N GLN A 961 -6.79 -7.21 -42.42
CA GLN A 961 -6.82 -8.64 -42.16
C GLN A 961 -7.81 -8.96 -41.06
N TYR A 962 -8.33 -10.21 -41.04
CA TYR A 962 -9.30 -10.64 -40.05
C TYR A 962 -9.06 -12.08 -39.58
N LYS A 963 -9.69 -12.41 -38.42
CA LYS A 963 -9.87 -13.75 -37.87
C LYS A 963 -11.29 -13.89 -37.36
N ASP A 964 -11.91 -15.06 -37.58
CA ASP A 964 -13.24 -15.36 -37.01
C ASP A 964 -13.13 -15.96 -35.60
N ASN A 965 -11.96 -16.54 -35.24
CA ASN A 965 -11.62 -17.00 -33.91
C ASN A 965 -10.23 -16.46 -33.54
N LEU A 966 -10.05 -15.96 -32.32
CA LEU A 966 -8.78 -15.41 -31.86
C LEU A 966 -7.67 -16.47 -31.85
N GLU A 967 -8.01 -17.73 -31.59
CA GLU A 967 -7.08 -18.86 -31.55
C GLU A 967 -6.64 -19.34 -32.96
N ASP A 968 -7.23 -18.83 -34.04
CA ASP A 968 -6.80 -19.20 -35.41
C ASP A 968 -5.31 -18.86 -35.59
N PRO A 969 -4.48 -19.77 -36.13
CA PRO A 969 -3.04 -19.55 -36.26
C PRO A 969 -2.68 -18.49 -37.29
N THR A 970 -3.55 -18.18 -38.25
CA THR A 970 -3.25 -17.27 -39.37
C THR A 970 -4.32 -16.18 -39.53
N TRP A 971 -3.86 -14.96 -39.85
CA TRP A 971 -4.69 -13.85 -40.27
C TRP A 971 -5.04 -13.98 -41.77
N GLN A 972 -6.32 -13.85 -42.07
CA GLN A 972 -6.82 -13.84 -43.45
C GLN A 972 -6.88 -12.41 -43.97
N SER A 973 -6.50 -12.18 -45.22
CA SER A 973 -6.54 -10.85 -45.83
C SER A 973 -7.87 -10.57 -46.48
N LEU A 974 -8.38 -9.37 -46.31
CA LEU A 974 -9.50 -8.80 -47.00
C LEU A 974 -9.00 -7.98 -48.21
N ASN A 975 -9.57 -8.19 -49.40
CA ASN A 975 -9.03 -7.66 -50.64
C ASN A 975 -9.92 -6.56 -51.28
N ALA A 976 -10.95 -6.06 -50.59
CA ALA A 976 -11.71 -4.93 -51.09
C ALA A 976 -10.89 -3.62 -51.04
N PRO A 977 -11.13 -2.67 -51.91
CA PRO A 977 -10.37 -1.43 -51.99
C PRO A 977 -10.53 -0.60 -50.70
N ILE A 978 -9.42 -0.07 -50.20
CA ILE A 978 -9.40 0.92 -49.14
C ILE A 978 -9.71 2.29 -49.75
N THR A 979 -10.72 2.96 -49.25
CA THR A 979 -11.04 4.33 -49.63
C THR A 979 -10.54 5.33 -48.62
N ASN A 980 -10.30 6.58 -48.98
CA ASN A 980 -9.91 7.63 -48.04
C ASN A 980 -10.50 8.98 -48.39
N ASN A 981 -10.56 9.90 -47.43
CA ASN A 981 -10.97 11.29 -47.55
C ASN A 981 -9.83 12.32 -47.34
N GLY A 982 -8.59 11.87 -47.39
CA GLY A 982 -7.37 12.64 -47.09
C GLY A 982 -7.00 12.71 -45.62
N LEU A 983 -7.90 12.43 -44.71
CA LEU A 983 -7.68 12.37 -43.25
C LEU A 983 -7.84 10.96 -42.69
N LYS A 984 -8.86 10.23 -43.19
CA LYS A 984 -9.21 8.88 -42.74
C LYS A 984 -9.25 7.92 -43.92
N ALA A 985 -8.75 6.70 -43.70
CA ALA A 985 -8.97 5.56 -44.58
C ALA A 985 -10.22 4.80 -44.09
N PHE A 986 -10.94 4.20 -45.05
CA PHE A 986 -12.14 3.43 -44.78
C PHE A 986 -12.08 2.07 -45.48
N TYR A 987 -12.61 1.08 -44.80
CA TYR A 987 -12.83 -0.26 -45.33
C TYR A 987 -14.18 -0.80 -44.87
N VAL A 988 -14.95 -1.43 -45.75
CA VAL A 988 -16.21 -2.07 -45.40
C VAL A 988 -16.07 -3.57 -45.61
N ASP A 989 -16.23 -4.33 -44.58
CA ASP A 989 -16.25 -5.79 -44.62
C ASP A 989 -17.73 -6.28 -44.69
N GLU A 990 -18.19 -6.52 -45.85
CA GLU A 990 -19.51 -7.10 -46.12
C GLU A 990 -19.58 -8.58 -45.79
N THR A 991 -18.41 -9.25 -45.66
CA THR A 991 -18.34 -10.69 -45.36
C THR A 991 -18.52 -10.98 -43.88
N SER A 992 -18.61 -9.95 -43.04
CA SER A 992 -18.87 -10.08 -41.59
C SER A 992 -20.34 -10.44 -41.30
N THR A 993 -21.21 -10.38 -42.28
CA THR A 993 -22.65 -10.67 -42.13
C THR A 993 -22.88 -12.10 -41.63
N GLY A 994 -23.63 -12.24 -40.51
CA GLY A 994 -23.99 -13.55 -39.93
C GLY A 994 -22.85 -14.19 -39.08
N LYS A 995 -21.74 -13.50 -38.84
CA LYS A 995 -20.69 -13.94 -37.93
C LYS A 995 -21.02 -13.53 -36.52
N ASN A 996 -20.82 -14.45 -35.55
CA ASN A 996 -21.00 -14.15 -34.12
C ASN A 996 -19.88 -13.27 -33.57
N GLN A 997 -18.66 -13.40 -34.11
CA GLN A 997 -17.51 -12.59 -33.78
C GLN A 997 -16.55 -12.54 -34.99
N ARG A 998 -15.81 -11.43 -35.11
CA ARG A 998 -14.69 -11.28 -36.06
C ARG A 998 -13.70 -10.24 -35.52
N PHE A 999 -12.43 -10.55 -35.60
CA PHE A 999 -11.33 -9.70 -35.20
C PHE A 999 -10.64 -9.12 -36.40
N TYR A 1000 -10.21 -7.86 -36.35
CA TYR A 1000 -9.58 -7.16 -37.47
C TYR A 1000 -8.23 -6.57 -37.03
N ARG A 1001 -7.31 -6.50 -38.00
CA ARG A 1001 -6.11 -5.67 -37.91
C ARG A 1001 -5.83 -4.97 -39.21
N VAL A 1002 -5.22 -3.79 -39.15
CA VAL A 1002 -4.67 -3.08 -40.29
C VAL A 1002 -3.16 -3.09 -40.19
N ILE A 1003 -2.49 -3.60 -41.20
CA ILE A 1003 -1.03 -3.60 -41.29
C ILE A 1003 -0.56 -2.63 -42.37
N THR A 1004 0.62 -2.04 -42.16
CA THR A 1004 1.28 -1.15 -43.12
C THR A 1004 2.49 -1.84 -43.71
N PHE A 1005 2.89 -1.44 -44.92
CA PHE A 1005 4.07 -1.91 -45.62
C PHE A 1005 5.06 -0.79 -45.82
#